data_38d308da144b68dfe8cc14ac1da03d30
#
_entry.id   38d308da144b68dfe8cc14ac1da03d30
#
_cell.length_a   1.000
_cell.length_b   1.000
_cell.length_c   1.000
_cell.angle_alpha   90.00
_cell.angle_beta   90.00
_cell.angle_gamma   90.00
#
_symmetry.space_group_name_H-M   'P 1'
#
loop_
_entity.id
_entity.type
_entity.pdbx_description
1 polymer ?
#
loop_
_entity_poly.entity_id
_entity_poly.type
_entity_poly.pdbx_seq_one_letter_code
_entity_poly.pdbx_strand_id
1 'polypeptide(L)'
;MRDYLEIIRRNLMSPIVIAIFLLALALLYAGERRDAWFISVVIAVNTVIGIVQEVRAKHALKQLELMSAPRARLVRGDEVVEVMYDALQVGDEILLEAGDELPADGVVLSARGLEVNESMLTGESASIDKKKHDEVYAATTVIAGSARVRVTAVGDATKAGAISATLKQYMPRLTPLQQAIQNAITFLTYCAIVLSLLVFARYRIAGFESVRILKTIITSAITIVPEGLLLASSLLLAFGSLKLAQAKVLPQKLSAIEAMALLNILCTDKTGTLTSDEITLERVEPFGSGNEPVKQLAAMVAHETSGGNATGQAIITALDLPYEYTVDDILAFSSARKFAGVRARVDGRVRTLIMGAPEYVARMAPLSTAEQQQIEKWTDDGLRVLLLAEFDDNNTPLKSLKSGSGRPLAVILLRNLLRDGVVDTVAFLQRQGVNIRVISGDNPRTVQYVARAAGINNPDTAITGAELAELDEPAFATAADQHTIFARVLPEQKEHLIAHFSQQNHQFTGMVGDGVNDALALKKADLGVAMYAGAPASRRVADIILLNNSFNSLPLGMRLGNQIMQAIEVIATLFFHKIIYGLVLLAVTLVLGVIHPYAPRHITFLNIFLVTMPTIMWTLFPPRSHHRINPHNFWRDTLGAVTPIALVSGVAVSITYLMLRAMQPHDQDTVSTMTVLVATFFGIYLVFLAGPMLGVVLDRRAKTARMLYIAAALLVASTSFAVPLLRRFFDFTIPTLAMIGPVAGVVVIAALLQWHLARRAGKTYQNR
;
A
#
# COMPACT_ATOMS: atom_id res chain seq x y z
N MET A 1 -13.53 16.29 -16.01
CA MET A 1 -13.32 16.41 -17.49
C MET A 1 -11.88 16.70 -17.84
N ARG A 2 -11.19 17.65 -17.19
CA ARG A 2 -9.75 17.95 -17.43
C ARG A 2 -8.85 16.70 -17.33
N ASP A 3 -9.04 15.89 -16.32
CA ASP A 3 -8.21 14.69 -16.07
C ASP A 3 -8.34 13.61 -17.15
N TYR A 4 -9.54 13.42 -17.73
CA TYR A 4 -9.73 12.48 -18.85
C TYR A 4 -9.06 12.98 -20.12
N LEU A 5 -9.09 14.29 -20.36
CA LEU A 5 -8.37 14.91 -21.47
C LEU A 5 -6.86 14.77 -21.31
N GLU A 6 -6.35 14.85 -20.10
CA GLU A 6 -4.93 14.63 -19.80
C GLU A 6 -4.50 13.18 -20.05
N ILE A 7 -5.31 12.19 -19.64
CA ILE A 7 -5.09 10.78 -19.97
C ILE A 7 -5.01 10.58 -21.49
N ILE A 8 -5.97 11.12 -22.24
CA ILE A 8 -6.01 11.01 -23.71
C ILE A 8 -4.76 11.66 -24.31
N ARG A 9 -4.43 12.90 -23.90
CA ARG A 9 -3.26 13.62 -24.38
C ARG A 9 -1.96 12.87 -24.10
N ARG A 10 -1.77 12.33 -22.90
CA ARG A 10 -0.56 11.60 -22.50
C ARG A 10 -0.37 10.33 -23.32
N ASN A 11 -1.43 9.57 -23.56
CA ASN A 11 -1.36 8.37 -24.38
C ASN A 11 -1.12 8.68 -25.86
N LEU A 12 -1.76 9.71 -26.43
CA LEU A 12 -1.60 10.11 -27.82
C LEU A 12 -0.23 10.77 -28.07
N MET A 13 0.28 11.55 -27.15
CA MET A 13 1.55 12.29 -27.26
C MET A 13 2.74 11.54 -26.64
N SER A 14 2.62 10.23 -26.41
CA SER A 14 3.76 9.42 -26.05
C SER A 14 4.84 9.50 -27.13
N PRO A 15 6.12 9.73 -26.78
CA PRO A 15 7.21 9.81 -27.75
C PRO A 15 7.28 8.62 -28.68
N ILE A 16 6.92 7.44 -28.18
CA ILE A 16 6.92 6.19 -28.93
C ILE A 16 5.77 6.14 -29.93
N VAL A 17 4.56 6.55 -29.53
CA VAL A 17 3.40 6.64 -30.43
C VAL A 17 3.70 7.61 -31.58
N ILE A 18 4.30 8.75 -31.25
CA ILE A 18 4.73 9.75 -32.26
C ILE A 18 5.80 9.14 -33.21
N ALA A 19 6.81 8.48 -32.66
CA ALA A 19 7.87 7.87 -33.45
C ALA A 19 7.32 6.79 -34.41
N ILE A 20 6.47 5.88 -33.92
CA ILE A 20 5.88 4.82 -34.76
C ILE A 20 4.90 5.43 -35.81
N PHE A 21 4.17 6.49 -35.42
CA PHE A 21 3.31 7.21 -36.40
C PHE A 21 4.13 7.86 -37.54
N LEU A 22 5.26 8.52 -37.20
CA LEU A 22 6.18 9.07 -38.20
C LEU A 22 6.76 7.97 -39.11
N LEU A 23 7.09 6.82 -38.54
CA LEU A 23 7.55 5.66 -39.27
C LEU A 23 6.45 5.08 -40.20
N ALA A 24 5.18 5.07 -39.75
CA ALA A 24 4.05 4.69 -40.59
C ALA A 24 3.84 5.66 -41.77
N LEU A 25 4.00 6.97 -41.54
CA LEU A 25 3.98 7.98 -42.61
C LEU A 25 5.12 7.76 -43.64
N ALA A 26 6.33 7.43 -43.16
CA ALA A 26 7.46 7.12 -44.01
C ALA A 26 7.21 5.87 -44.89
N LEU A 27 6.56 4.82 -44.35
CA LEU A 27 6.13 3.65 -45.13
C LEU A 27 5.07 4.01 -46.17
N LEU A 28 4.13 4.88 -45.80
CA LEU A 28 3.12 5.36 -46.74
C LEU A 28 3.73 6.11 -47.92
N TYR A 29 4.70 7.00 -47.61
CA TYR A 29 5.47 7.73 -48.63
C TYR A 29 6.30 6.78 -49.52
N ALA A 30 6.84 5.70 -48.94
CA ALA A 30 7.57 4.66 -49.67
C ALA A 30 6.66 3.71 -50.48
N GLY A 31 5.34 3.95 -50.56
CA GLY A 31 4.38 3.17 -51.32
C GLY A 31 3.82 1.92 -50.61
N GLU A 32 4.25 1.63 -49.39
CA GLU A 32 3.86 0.46 -48.60
C GLU A 32 2.55 0.67 -47.84
N ARG A 33 1.46 0.90 -48.57
CA ARG A 33 0.14 1.26 -47.99
C ARG A 33 -0.39 0.21 -47.01
N ARG A 34 -0.16 -1.08 -47.24
CA ARG A 34 -0.64 -2.18 -46.39
C ARG A 34 0.02 -2.14 -44.99
N ASP A 35 1.35 -2.06 -44.94
CA ASP A 35 2.10 -2.04 -43.71
C ASP A 35 1.86 -0.73 -42.95
N ALA A 36 1.80 0.42 -43.63
CA ALA A 36 1.48 1.72 -43.02
C ALA A 36 0.09 1.73 -42.42
N TRP A 37 -0.93 1.25 -43.11
CA TRP A 37 -2.30 1.14 -42.59
C TRP A 37 -2.36 0.20 -41.37
N PHE A 38 -1.72 -0.96 -41.48
CA PHE A 38 -1.69 -1.95 -40.43
C PHE A 38 -1.06 -1.40 -39.14
N ILE A 39 0.11 -0.78 -39.23
CA ILE A 39 0.79 -0.17 -38.07
C ILE A 39 -0.08 0.92 -37.46
N SER A 40 -0.72 1.78 -38.29
CA SER A 40 -1.61 2.82 -37.84
C SER A 40 -2.82 2.26 -37.07
N VAL A 41 -3.42 1.17 -37.55
CA VAL A 41 -4.52 0.50 -36.84
C VAL A 41 -4.05 -0.10 -35.51
N VAL A 42 -2.90 -0.78 -35.50
CA VAL A 42 -2.34 -1.37 -34.29
C VAL A 42 -2.05 -0.31 -33.25
N ILE A 43 -1.45 0.83 -33.63
CA ILE A 43 -1.22 1.96 -32.74
C ILE A 43 -2.53 2.50 -32.21
N ALA A 44 -3.52 2.74 -33.09
CA ALA A 44 -4.82 3.25 -32.68
C ALA A 44 -5.50 2.31 -31.65
N VAL A 45 -5.52 1.01 -31.95
CA VAL A 45 -6.10 -0.01 -31.05
C VAL A 45 -5.36 -0.04 -29.71
N ASN A 46 -4.03 -0.09 -29.72
CA ASN A 46 -3.23 -0.09 -28.49
C ASN A 46 -3.45 1.19 -27.67
N THR A 47 -3.49 2.34 -28.32
CA THR A 47 -3.75 3.64 -27.67
C THR A 47 -5.15 3.68 -27.07
N VAL A 48 -6.17 3.20 -27.78
CA VAL A 48 -7.55 3.10 -27.27
C VAL A 48 -7.61 2.14 -26.06
N ILE A 49 -7.00 0.97 -26.18
CA ILE A 49 -6.91 0.01 -25.07
C ILE A 49 -6.24 0.67 -23.86
N GLY A 50 -5.11 1.35 -24.06
CA GLY A 50 -4.39 2.08 -23.00
C GLY A 50 -5.26 3.13 -22.33
N ILE A 51 -5.95 3.97 -23.10
CA ILE A 51 -6.88 5.00 -22.59
C ILE A 51 -8.02 4.34 -21.78
N VAL A 52 -8.67 3.32 -22.33
CA VAL A 52 -9.78 2.62 -21.67
C VAL A 52 -9.33 1.99 -20.34
N GLN A 53 -8.15 1.36 -20.33
CA GLN A 53 -7.59 0.73 -19.12
C GLN A 53 -7.25 1.78 -18.07
N GLU A 54 -6.63 2.90 -18.44
CA GLU A 54 -6.28 3.98 -17.54
C GLU A 54 -7.53 4.69 -16.97
N VAL A 55 -8.55 4.90 -17.81
CA VAL A 55 -9.85 5.43 -17.37
C VAL A 55 -10.54 4.49 -16.38
N ARG A 56 -10.54 3.17 -16.66
CA ARG A 56 -11.09 2.16 -15.74
C ARG A 56 -10.34 2.14 -14.40
N ALA A 57 -9.00 2.15 -14.44
CA ALA A 57 -8.18 2.19 -13.23
C ALA A 57 -8.48 3.45 -12.40
N LYS A 58 -8.58 4.62 -13.04
CA LYS A 58 -8.94 5.88 -12.38
C LYS A 58 -10.35 5.85 -11.80
N HIS A 59 -11.31 5.29 -12.53
CA HIS A 59 -12.69 5.17 -12.04
C HIS A 59 -12.78 4.25 -10.80
N ALA A 60 -12.05 3.14 -10.81
CA ALA A 60 -11.95 2.24 -9.67
C ALA A 60 -11.34 2.94 -8.44
N LEU A 61 -10.23 3.68 -8.62
CA LEU A 61 -9.62 4.47 -7.55
C LEU A 61 -10.58 5.53 -7.00
N LYS A 62 -11.31 6.23 -7.87
CA LYS A 62 -12.30 7.22 -7.43
C LYS A 62 -13.44 6.62 -6.61
N GLN A 63 -13.91 5.43 -6.96
CA GLN A 63 -14.90 4.71 -6.15
C GLN A 63 -14.35 4.34 -4.76
N LEU A 64 -13.08 3.96 -4.67
CA LEU A 64 -12.41 3.67 -3.41
C LEU A 64 -12.25 4.93 -2.54
N GLU A 65 -11.89 6.07 -3.16
CA GLU A 65 -11.79 7.37 -2.50
C GLU A 65 -13.13 7.80 -1.87
N LEU A 66 -14.26 7.58 -2.56
CA LEU A 66 -15.59 7.86 -2.03
C LEU A 66 -15.96 6.98 -0.82
N MET A 67 -15.42 5.78 -0.71
CA MET A 67 -15.65 4.90 0.44
C MET A 67 -14.90 5.36 1.70
N SER A 68 -13.82 6.11 1.55
CA SER A 68 -13.00 6.65 2.64
C SER A 68 -13.24 8.14 2.90
N ALA A 69 -14.14 8.78 2.14
CA ALA A 69 -14.42 10.22 2.26
C ALA A 69 -14.80 10.59 3.69
N PRO A 70 -14.15 11.59 4.30
CA PRO A 70 -14.42 12.01 5.66
C PRO A 70 -15.82 12.57 5.78
N ARG A 71 -16.48 12.28 6.92
CA ARG A 71 -17.85 12.73 7.23
C ARG A 71 -17.86 13.65 8.43
N ALA A 72 -18.71 14.67 8.38
CA ALA A 72 -18.98 15.59 9.46
C ALA A 72 -20.35 15.32 10.06
N ARG A 73 -20.49 15.56 11.36
CA ARG A 73 -21.76 15.49 12.08
C ARG A 73 -22.44 16.85 12.02
N LEU A 74 -23.40 16.96 11.08
CA LEU A 74 -24.21 18.15 10.87
C LEU A 74 -25.43 18.15 11.81
N VAL A 75 -25.65 19.25 12.51
CA VAL A 75 -26.80 19.44 13.40
C VAL A 75 -27.95 20.09 12.61
N ARG A 76 -29.06 19.38 12.48
CA ARG A 76 -30.32 19.90 11.89
C ARG A 76 -31.45 19.86 12.90
N GLY A 77 -31.69 20.98 13.56
CA GLY A 77 -32.65 21.02 14.67
C GLY A 77 -32.12 20.17 15.85
N ASP A 78 -32.89 19.15 16.24
CA ASP A 78 -32.52 18.21 17.32
C ASP A 78 -31.83 16.93 16.82
N GLU A 79 -31.69 16.76 15.51
CA GLU A 79 -31.06 15.57 14.92
C GLU A 79 -29.61 15.86 14.47
N VAL A 80 -28.73 14.88 14.65
CA VAL A 80 -27.37 14.88 14.15
C VAL A 80 -27.26 13.93 12.97
N VAL A 81 -26.91 14.44 11.78
CA VAL A 81 -26.82 13.70 10.53
C VAL A 81 -25.38 13.68 10.04
N GLU A 82 -24.87 12.52 9.66
CA GLU A 82 -23.56 12.41 9.02
C GLU A 82 -23.61 12.84 7.54
N VAL A 83 -22.82 13.84 7.19
CA VAL A 83 -22.67 14.33 5.81
C VAL A 83 -21.21 14.30 5.37
N MET A 84 -20.94 14.19 4.08
CA MET A 84 -19.58 14.31 3.56
C MET A 84 -19.08 15.76 3.72
N TYR A 85 -17.78 15.96 3.90
CA TYR A 85 -17.18 17.29 4.04
C TYR A 85 -17.56 18.24 2.88
N ASP A 86 -17.63 17.70 1.65
CA ASP A 86 -17.99 18.46 0.44
C ASP A 86 -19.45 18.93 0.42
N ALA A 87 -20.30 18.37 1.27
CA ALA A 87 -21.72 18.73 1.36
C ALA A 87 -21.98 19.86 2.38
N LEU A 88 -20.96 20.24 3.18
CA LEU A 88 -21.07 21.32 4.16
C LEU A 88 -21.19 22.68 3.47
N GLN A 89 -22.00 23.56 4.06
CA GLN A 89 -22.21 24.94 3.59
C GLN A 89 -21.88 25.92 4.71
N VAL A 90 -21.54 27.16 4.31
CA VAL A 90 -21.38 28.28 5.25
C VAL A 90 -22.70 28.52 5.97
N GLY A 91 -22.63 28.60 7.31
CA GLY A 91 -23.78 28.72 8.20
C GLY A 91 -24.26 27.42 8.84
N ASP A 92 -23.81 26.25 8.34
CA ASP A 92 -24.11 24.95 8.97
C ASP A 92 -23.56 24.88 10.40
N GLU A 93 -24.24 24.12 11.26
CA GLU A 93 -23.77 23.82 12.60
C GLU A 93 -23.29 22.37 12.68
N ILE A 94 -22.04 22.18 13.11
CA ILE A 94 -21.41 20.88 13.24
C ILE A 94 -21.10 20.56 14.71
N LEU A 95 -21.18 19.27 15.03
CA LEU A 95 -20.77 18.72 16.32
C LEU A 95 -19.37 18.14 16.20
N LEU A 96 -18.48 18.54 17.11
CA LEU A 96 -17.11 18.04 17.22
C LEU A 96 -16.90 17.32 18.53
N GLU A 97 -16.13 16.23 18.51
CA GLU A 97 -15.71 15.45 19.66
C GLU A 97 -14.22 15.14 19.61
N ALA A 98 -13.66 14.68 20.71
CA ALA A 98 -12.25 14.29 20.77
C ALA A 98 -11.92 13.23 19.69
N GLY A 99 -10.86 13.48 18.91
CA GLY A 99 -10.45 12.67 17.77
C GLY A 99 -10.95 13.16 16.41
N ASP A 100 -11.92 14.08 16.37
CA ASP A 100 -12.41 14.65 15.12
C ASP A 100 -11.39 15.60 14.51
N GLU A 101 -11.32 15.59 13.18
CA GLU A 101 -10.68 16.65 12.40
C GLU A 101 -11.74 17.67 12.00
N LEU A 102 -11.43 18.94 12.11
CA LEU A 102 -12.33 20.02 11.70
C LEU A 102 -12.49 20.04 10.17
N PRO A 103 -13.74 19.88 9.66
CA PRO A 103 -14.03 19.80 8.24
C PRO A 103 -13.98 21.16 7.53
N ALA A 104 -14.11 22.24 8.31
CA ALA A 104 -14.32 23.60 7.82
C ALA A 104 -13.80 24.61 8.85
N ASP A 105 -13.55 25.85 8.42
CA ASP A 105 -13.32 26.93 9.37
C ASP A 105 -14.65 27.32 10.01
N GLY A 106 -14.62 27.69 11.28
CA GLY A 106 -15.85 28.02 12.02
C GLY A 106 -15.63 28.78 13.30
N VAL A 107 -16.75 29.13 13.94
CA VAL A 107 -16.79 29.78 15.26
C VAL A 107 -17.49 28.89 16.27
N VAL A 108 -16.90 28.71 17.44
CA VAL A 108 -17.42 27.89 18.52
C VAL A 108 -18.69 28.52 19.10
N LEU A 109 -19.81 27.81 19.04
CA LEU A 109 -21.08 28.22 19.64
C LEU A 109 -21.20 27.81 21.11
N SER A 110 -20.72 26.59 21.41
CA SER A 110 -20.62 26.05 22.77
C SER A 110 -19.47 25.07 22.83
N ALA A 111 -18.75 25.01 23.93
CA ALA A 111 -17.65 24.09 24.16
C ALA A 111 -17.68 23.50 25.58
N ARG A 112 -17.28 22.25 25.70
CA ARG A 112 -17.05 21.54 26.98
C ARG A 112 -15.61 21.03 26.98
N GLY A 113 -14.68 21.83 27.55
CA GLY A 113 -13.27 21.48 27.66
C GLY A 113 -12.59 21.23 26.30
N LEU A 114 -12.90 22.03 25.29
CA LEU A 114 -12.39 21.87 23.94
C LEU A 114 -10.90 22.24 23.87
N GLU A 115 -10.05 21.27 23.56
CA GLU A 115 -8.64 21.46 23.23
C GLU A 115 -8.41 21.07 21.77
N VAL A 116 -7.79 21.95 20.98
CA VAL A 116 -7.56 21.77 19.54
C VAL A 116 -6.06 21.82 19.25
N ASN A 117 -5.57 20.90 18.45
CA ASN A 117 -4.21 20.93 17.90
C ASN A 117 -4.22 21.64 16.55
N GLU A 118 -3.54 22.78 16.48
CA GLU A 118 -3.43 23.59 15.26
C GLU A 118 -2.08 23.43 14.55
N SER A 119 -1.27 22.43 14.91
CA SER A 119 0.10 22.23 14.39
C SER A 119 0.19 22.15 12.87
N MET A 120 -0.86 21.64 12.21
CA MET A 120 -0.92 21.59 10.75
C MET A 120 -0.96 22.97 10.08
N LEU A 121 -1.39 24.00 10.81
CA LEU A 121 -1.47 25.39 10.32
C LEU A 121 -0.37 26.27 10.89
N THR A 122 -0.02 26.08 12.16
CA THR A 122 0.91 26.96 12.90
C THR A 122 2.32 26.39 13.00
N GLY A 123 2.48 25.06 12.87
CA GLY A 123 3.73 24.33 13.15
C GLY A 123 3.99 24.09 14.63
N GLU A 124 3.15 24.59 15.54
CA GLU A 124 3.31 24.43 17.00
C GLU A 124 2.49 23.25 17.51
N SER A 125 3.14 22.29 18.20
CA SER A 125 2.51 21.03 18.66
C SER A 125 1.64 21.20 19.92
N ALA A 126 1.66 22.37 20.59
CA ALA A 126 0.86 22.59 21.80
C ALA A 126 -0.62 22.69 21.48
N SER A 127 -1.47 21.97 22.24
CA SER A 127 -2.92 22.12 22.11
C SER A 127 -3.39 23.45 22.68
N ILE A 128 -4.40 24.05 22.04
CA ILE A 128 -4.96 25.36 22.41
C ILE A 128 -6.36 25.14 22.97
N ASP A 129 -6.61 25.67 24.18
CA ASP A 129 -7.95 25.71 24.78
C ASP A 129 -8.83 26.66 23.99
N LYS A 130 -9.99 26.19 23.46
CA LYS A 130 -10.97 26.98 22.71
C LYS A 130 -12.24 27.14 23.52
N LYS A 131 -12.74 28.39 23.58
CA LYS A 131 -13.95 28.76 24.30
C LYS A 131 -15.04 29.23 23.33
N LYS A 132 -16.24 29.48 23.84
CA LYS A 132 -17.33 30.07 23.06
C LYS A 132 -16.88 31.39 22.40
N HIS A 133 -17.18 31.53 21.09
CA HIS A 133 -16.81 32.59 20.16
C HIS A 133 -15.37 32.57 19.64
N ASP A 134 -14.54 31.58 20.03
CA ASP A 134 -13.21 31.42 19.43
C ASP A 134 -13.34 30.85 18.02
N GLU A 135 -12.40 31.23 17.17
CA GLU A 135 -12.26 30.64 15.83
C GLU A 135 -11.56 29.30 15.88
N VAL A 136 -12.04 28.38 15.04
CA VAL A 136 -11.43 27.06 14.80
C VAL A 136 -11.27 26.85 13.30
N TYR A 137 -10.25 26.09 12.89
CA TYR A 137 -9.82 26.04 11.51
C TYR A 137 -9.86 24.63 10.95
N ALA A 138 -10.20 24.50 9.67
CA ALA A 138 -10.15 23.24 8.93
C ALA A 138 -8.76 22.58 9.02
N ALA A 139 -8.73 21.25 8.95
CA ALA A 139 -7.52 20.41 9.06
C ALA A 139 -6.81 20.48 10.43
N THR A 140 -7.41 21.10 11.46
CA THR A 140 -6.98 20.99 12.86
C THR A 140 -7.71 19.84 13.54
N THR A 141 -7.18 19.33 14.67
CA THR A 141 -7.71 18.12 15.33
C THR A 141 -8.15 18.42 16.75
N VAL A 142 -9.34 17.95 17.13
CA VAL A 142 -9.83 18.00 18.51
C VAL A 142 -9.08 16.96 19.34
N ILE A 143 -8.30 17.42 20.34
CA ILE A 143 -7.53 16.57 21.26
C ILE A 143 -8.36 16.14 22.45
N ALA A 144 -9.20 17.05 22.98
CA ALA A 144 -10.05 16.76 24.13
C ALA A 144 -11.34 17.59 24.09
N GLY A 145 -12.38 17.12 24.80
CA GLY A 145 -13.65 17.81 24.93
C GLY A 145 -14.57 17.66 23.73
N SER A 146 -15.60 18.52 23.68
CA SER A 146 -16.57 18.57 22.58
C SER A 146 -17.05 20.00 22.34
N ALA A 147 -17.52 20.29 21.10
CA ALA A 147 -18.03 21.60 20.77
C ALA A 147 -19.13 21.56 19.69
N ARG A 148 -20.03 22.55 19.71
CA ARG A 148 -20.83 22.96 18.54
C ARG A 148 -20.15 24.13 17.87
N VAL A 149 -19.98 24.03 16.55
CA VAL A 149 -19.27 25.02 15.72
C VAL A 149 -20.15 25.43 14.56
N ARG A 150 -20.25 26.73 14.30
CA ARG A 150 -20.89 27.26 13.09
C ARG A 150 -19.83 27.44 12.03
N VAL A 151 -20.07 26.84 10.85
CA VAL A 151 -19.17 26.90 9.70
C VAL A 151 -19.12 28.32 9.11
N THR A 152 -17.94 28.87 8.92
CA THR A 152 -17.67 30.18 8.33
C THR A 152 -17.04 30.12 6.95
N ALA A 153 -16.24 29.07 6.66
CA ALA A 153 -15.66 28.83 5.34
C ALA A 153 -15.51 27.33 5.08
N VAL A 154 -15.67 26.92 3.81
CA VAL A 154 -15.59 25.51 3.36
C VAL A 154 -14.64 25.35 2.18
N GLY A 155 -14.04 24.15 2.04
CA GLY A 155 -13.20 23.77 0.91
C GLY A 155 -12.00 24.68 0.69
N ASP A 156 -11.81 25.15 -0.55
CA ASP A 156 -10.66 26.00 -0.91
C ASP A 156 -10.70 27.40 -0.28
N ALA A 157 -11.85 27.81 0.30
CA ALA A 157 -12.00 29.08 1.01
C ALA A 157 -11.52 29.04 2.47
N THR A 158 -11.25 27.84 3.04
CA THR A 158 -10.68 27.68 4.39
C THR A 158 -9.21 28.10 4.42
N LYS A 159 -8.67 28.41 5.61
CA LYS A 159 -7.24 28.71 5.77
C LYS A 159 -6.35 27.56 5.27
N ALA A 160 -6.71 26.31 5.61
CA ALA A 160 -6.01 25.13 5.13
C ALA A 160 -6.16 24.95 3.61
N GLY A 161 -7.33 25.23 3.06
CA GLY A 161 -7.64 25.18 1.63
C GLY A 161 -6.81 26.16 0.82
N ALA A 162 -6.67 27.40 1.29
CA ALA A 162 -5.85 28.42 0.65
C ALA A 162 -4.36 28.02 0.56
N ILE A 163 -3.82 27.40 1.60
CA ILE A 163 -2.46 26.85 1.62
C ILE A 163 -2.36 25.66 0.64
N SER A 164 -3.33 24.75 0.66
CA SER A 164 -3.36 23.56 -0.20
C SER A 164 -3.55 23.89 -1.68
N ALA A 165 -4.30 24.95 -2.04
CA ALA A 165 -4.50 25.37 -3.43
C ALA A 165 -3.18 25.75 -4.12
N THR A 166 -2.22 26.30 -3.36
CA THR A 166 -0.88 26.64 -3.85
C THR A 166 0.00 25.38 -4.08
N LEU A 167 -0.35 24.25 -3.46
CA LEU A 167 0.39 22.98 -3.52
C LEU A 167 -0.26 21.92 -4.43
N LYS A 168 -1.42 22.20 -5.01
CA LYS A 168 -2.19 21.29 -5.87
C LYS A 168 -1.58 21.11 -7.27
N GLN A 169 -0.34 20.61 -7.37
CA GLN A 169 0.10 19.82 -8.51
C GLN A 169 0.16 18.35 -8.07
N TYR A 170 -0.99 17.68 -8.11
CA TYR A 170 -1.06 16.23 -7.94
C TYR A 170 -0.41 15.57 -9.17
N MET A 171 0.87 15.25 -9.08
CA MET A 171 1.49 14.29 -9.99
C MET A 171 1.36 12.90 -9.35
N PRO A 172 0.65 11.96 -9.99
CA PRO A 172 0.64 10.58 -9.52
C PRO A 172 2.07 10.07 -9.53
N ARG A 173 2.64 9.84 -8.36
CA ARG A 173 3.99 9.27 -8.25
C ARG A 173 3.90 7.79 -8.62
N LEU A 174 4.77 7.38 -9.54
CA LEU A 174 4.95 5.97 -9.86
C LEU A 174 5.43 5.23 -8.60
N THR A 175 5.02 3.97 -8.45
CA THR A 175 5.57 3.10 -7.42
C THR A 175 7.06 2.83 -7.69
N PRO A 176 7.87 2.42 -6.69
CA PRO A 176 9.26 2.06 -6.89
C PRO A 176 9.47 1.07 -8.03
N LEU A 177 8.64 0.04 -8.13
CA LEU A 177 8.68 -0.92 -9.23
C LEU A 177 8.30 -0.30 -10.56
N GLN A 178 7.24 0.51 -10.62
CA GLN A 178 6.86 1.23 -11.83
C GLN A 178 7.96 2.19 -12.30
N GLN A 179 8.64 2.85 -11.37
CA GLN A 179 9.79 3.70 -11.69
C GLN A 179 10.96 2.89 -12.27
N ALA A 180 11.25 1.73 -11.68
CA ALA A 180 12.26 0.82 -12.21
C ALA A 180 11.89 0.33 -13.62
N ILE A 181 10.62 -0.03 -13.87
CA ILE A 181 10.11 -0.39 -15.19
C ILE A 181 10.25 0.78 -16.17
N GLN A 182 9.88 2.00 -15.77
CA GLN A 182 9.99 3.19 -16.63
C GLN A 182 11.45 3.49 -17.01
N ASN A 183 12.37 3.36 -16.06
CA ASN A 183 13.81 3.53 -16.32
C ASN A 183 14.32 2.50 -17.33
N ALA A 184 13.89 1.23 -17.21
CA ALA A 184 14.25 0.20 -18.18
C ALA A 184 13.66 0.46 -19.58
N ILE A 185 12.40 0.91 -19.68
CA ILE A 185 11.79 1.32 -20.95
C ILE A 185 12.59 2.45 -21.60
N THR A 186 12.98 3.44 -20.81
CA THR A 186 13.79 4.58 -21.31
C THR A 186 15.15 4.10 -21.82
N PHE A 187 15.86 3.25 -21.06
CA PHE A 187 17.11 2.64 -21.49
C PHE A 187 16.96 1.85 -22.80
N LEU A 188 15.97 0.97 -22.89
CA LEU A 188 15.70 0.17 -24.08
C LEU A 188 15.30 1.03 -25.28
N THR A 189 14.64 2.16 -25.05
CA THR A 189 14.33 3.13 -26.12
C THR A 189 15.60 3.72 -26.72
N TYR A 190 16.58 4.11 -25.88
CA TYR A 190 17.88 4.55 -26.38
C TYR A 190 18.63 3.44 -27.14
N CYS A 191 18.60 2.21 -26.61
CA CYS A 191 19.16 1.06 -27.32
C CYS A 191 18.50 0.86 -28.71
N ALA A 192 17.17 0.99 -28.79
CA ALA A 192 16.44 0.86 -30.04
C ALA A 192 16.84 1.93 -31.06
N ILE A 193 17.08 3.18 -30.62
CA ILE A 193 17.56 4.25 -31.49
C ILE A 193 18.95 3.90 -32.05
N VAL A 194 19.89 3.51 -31.18
CA VAL A 194 21.27 3.13 -31.60
C VAL A 194 21.23 1.94 -32.59
N LEU A 195 20.44 0.90 -32.28
CA LEU A 195 20.30 -0.26 -33.16
C LEU A 195 19.64 0.12 -34.50
N SER A 196 18.68 1.03 -34.49
CA SER A 196 18.07 1.53 -35.73
C SER A 196 19.10 2.22 -36.67
N LEU A 197 20.01 3.01 -36.09
CA LEU A 197 21.12 3.62 -36.82
C LEU A 197 22.09 2.56 -37.37
N LEU A 198 22.40 1.52 -36.59
CA LEU A 198 23.24 0.42 -37.01
C LEU A 198 22.58 -0.40 -38.16
N VAL A 199 21.28 -0.68 -38.06
CA VAL A 199 20.50 -1.32 -39.12
C VAL A 199 20.56 -0.48 -40.38
N PHE A 200 20.30 0.82 -40.28
CA PHE A 200 20.37 1.73 -41.40
C PHE A 200 21.73 1.71 -42.10
N ALA A 201 22.80 1.92 -41.33
CA ALA A 201 24.16 1.96 -41.87
C ALA A 201 24.55 0.63 -42.51
N ARG A 202 24.34 -0.50 -41.85
CA ARG A 202 24.72 -1.85 -42.32
C ARG A 202 23.98 -2.26 -43.55
N TYR A 203 22.64 -2.00 -43.64
CA TYR A 203 21.82 -2.38 -44.76
C TYR A 203 22.03 -1.46 -45.95
N ARG A 204 22.37 -0.18 -45.76
CA ARG A 204 22.79 0.73 -46.83
C ARG A 204 24.08 0.25 -47.47
N ILE A 205 25.06 -0.16 -46.68
CA ILE A 205 26.32 -0.73 -47.17
C ILE A 205 26.09 -2.04 -47.92
N ALA A 206 25.15 -2.86 -47.44
CA ALA A 206 24.78 -4.13 -48.08
C ALA A 206 23.93 -3.96 -49.37
N GLY A 207 23.54 -2.73 -49.74
CA GLY A 207 22.78 -2.44 -50.97
C GLY A 207 21.28 -2.75 -50.90
N PHE A 208 20.70 -2.88 -49.68
CA PHE A 208 19.27 -3.13 -49.53
C PHE A 208 18.42 -1.90 -49.91
N GLU A 209 17.23 -2.15 -50.44
CA GLU A 209 16.24 -1.12 -50.71
C GLU A 209 15.79 -0.37 -49.46
N SER A 210 15.52 0.92 -49.58
CA SER A 210 15.11 1.79 -48.48
C SER A 210 13.87 1.29 -47.73
N VAL A 211 12.92 0.68 -48.44
CA VAL A 211 11.70 0.07 -47.89
C VAL A 211 12.05 -1.05 -46.92
N ARG A 212 12.97 -1.93 -47.28
CA ARG A 212 13.42 -3.06 -46.42
C ARG A 212 14.14 -2.59 -45.21
N ILE A 213 15.00 -1.54 -45.33
CA ILE A 213 15.66 -0.91 -44.21
C ILE A 213 14.63 -0.35 -43.24
N LEU A 214 13.63 0.38 -43.75
CA LEU A 214 12.58 1.00 -42.92
C LEU A 214 11.74 -0.06 -42.18
N LYS A 215 11.32 -1.13 -42.89
CA LYS A 215 10.58 -2.26 -42.27
C LYS A 215 11.38 -2.91 -41.14
N THR A 216 12.68 -3.12 -41.32
CA THR A 216 13.55 -3.73 -40.30
C THR A 216 13.72 -2.80 -39.08
N ILE A 217 13.88 -1.49 -39.29
CA ILE A 217 13.96 -0.50 -38.23
C ILE A 217 12.68 -0.53 -37.41
N ILE A 218 11.51 -0.46 -38.03
CA ILE A 218 10.21 -0.49 -37.36
C ILE A 218 10.03 -1.78 -36.58
N THR A 219 10.31 -2.92 -37.22
CA THR A 219 10.20 -4.25 -36.60
C THR A 219 11.10 -4.36 -35.34
N SER A 220 12.34 -3.88 -35.45
CA SER A 220 13.30 -3.88 -34.32
C SER A 220 12.85 -2.97 -33.19
N ALA A 221 12.39 -1.75 -33.48
CA ALA A 221 11.90 -0.82 -32.49
C ALA A 221 10.70 -1.39 -31.69
N ILE A 222 9.69 -1.93 -32.38
CA ILE A 222 8.51 -2.57 -31.73
C ILE A 222 8.91 -3.82 -30.94
N THR A 223 9.97 -4.53 -31.35
CA THR A 223 10.44 -5.71 -30.62
C THR A 223 11.15 -5.34 -29.30
N ILE A 224 11.97 -4.29 -29.32
CA ILE A 224 12.86 -3.92 -28.22
C ILE A 224 12.13 -3.13 -27.11
N VAL A 225 11.18 -2.26 -27.46
CA VAL A 225 10.52 -1.39 -26.47
C VAL A 225 9.30 -2.08 -25.87
N PRO A 226 9.29 -2.38 -24.54
CA PRO A 226 8.19 -3.07 -23.87
C PRO A 226 7.09 -2.12 -23.37
N GLU A 227 6.44 -1.35 -24.26
CA GLU A 227 5.43 -0.35 -23.92
C GLU A 227 4.30 -0.90 -23.04
N GLY A 228 3.87 -2.14 -23.28
CA GLY A 228 2.78 -2.77 -22.55
C GLY A 228 3.13 -3.18 -21.11
N LEU A 229 4.40 -3.18 -20.69
CA LEU A 229 4.80 -3.66 -19.37
C LEU A 229 4.35 -2.71 -18.25
N LEU A 230 4.55 -1.40 -18.44
CA LEU A 230 4.10 -0.39 -17.47
C LEU A 230 2.57 -0.40 -17.34
N LEU A 231 1.87 -0.52 -18.47
CA LEU A 231 0.42 -0.61 -18.51
C LEU A 231 -0.09 -1.87 -17.78
N ALA A 232 0.53 -3.02 -18.05
CA ALA A 232 0.20 -4.29 -17.39
C ALA A 232 0.41 -4.21 -15.86
N SER A 233 1.50 -3.60 -15.39
CA SER A 233 1.77 -3.41 -13.97
C SER A 233 0.71 -2.51 -13.32
N SER A 234 0.36 -1.40 -13.95
CA SER A 234 -0.69 -0.48 -13.47
C SER A 234 -2.05 -1.17 -13.38
N LEU A 235 -2.40 -1.99 -14.38
CA LEU A 235 -3.65 -2.74 -14.41
C LEU A 235 -3.70 -3.80 -13.28
N LEU A 236 -2.60 -4.52 -13.07
CA LEU A 236 -2.49 -5.51 -11.99
C LEU A 236 -2.65 -4.87 -10.61
N LEU A 237 -2.00 -3.73 -10.37
CA LEU A 237 -2.14 -2.98 -9.13
C LEU A 237 -3.58 -2.48 -8.94
N ALA A 238 -4.24 -1.98 -9.99
CA ALA A 238 -5.64 -1.56 -9.91
C ALA A 238 -6.60 -2.74 -9.61
N PHE A 239 -6.43 -3.89 -10.26
CA PHE A 239 -7.19 -5.10 -9.93
C PHE A 239 -6.93 -5.60 -8.52
N GLY A 240 -5.68 -5.53 -8.07
CA GLY A 240 -5.29 -5.86 -6.72
C GLY A 240 -5.98 -4.97 -5.70
N SER A 241 -6.01 -3.67 -5.96
CA SER A 241 -6.70 -2.68 -5.13
C SER A 241 -8.19 -3.01 -4.98
N LEU A 242 -8.87 -3.36 -6.08
CA LEU A 242 -10.27 -3.77 -6.04
C LEU A 242 -10.49 -5.06 -5.21
N LYS A 243 -9.63 -6.07 -5.37
CA LYS A 243 -9.72 -7.31 -4.58
C LYS A 243 -9.49 -7.05 -3.09
N LEU A 244 -8.54 -6.19 -2.74
CA LEU A 244 -8.28 -5.78 -1.36
C LEU A 244 -9.49 -5.05 -0.76
N ALA A 245 -10.09 -4.12 -1.50
CA ALA A 245 -11.28 -3.39 -1.05
C ALA A 245 -12.47 -4.33 -0.80
N GLN A 246 -12.70 -5.33 -1.67
CA GLN A 246 -13.70 -6.39 -1.45
C GLN A 246 -13.44 -7.19 -0.18
N ALA A 247 -12.17 -7.34 0.19
CA ALA A 247 -11.72 -8.00 1.42
C ALA A 247 -11.65 -7.04 2.62
N LYS A 248 -12.29 -5.86 2.53
CA LYS A 248 -12.32 -4.84 3.59
C LYS A 248 -10.95 -4.20 3.91
N VAL A 249 -9.98 -4.33 3.03
CA VAL A 249 -8.69 -3.64 3.06
C VAL A 249 -8.71 -2.60 1.95
N LEU A 250 -8.83 -1.32 2.30
CA LEU A 250 -8.99 -0.23 1.35
C LEU A 250 -7.66 0.48 1.09
N PRO A 251 -6.96 0.21 -0.03
CA PRO A 251 -5.78 0.98 -0.39
C PRO A 251 -6.18 2.38 -0.89
N GLN A 252 -5.55 3.40 -0.38
CA GLN A 252 -5.70 4.79 -0.85
C GLN A 252 -4.71 5.14 -1.97
N LYS A 253 -3.60 4.38 -2.05
CA LYS A 253 -2.56 4.52 -3.06
C LYS A 253 -2.20 3.16 -3.66
N LEU A 254 -1.90 3.11 -4.95
CA LEU A 254 -1.45 1.87 -5.61
C LEU A 254 -0.11 1.36 -5.03
N SER A 255 0.77 2.27 -4.60
CA SER A 255 2.04 1.93 -3.96
C SER A 255 1.89 1.18 -2.63
N ALA A 256 0.74 1.30 -1.96
CA ALA A 256 0.48 0.58 -0.72
C ALA A 256 0.48 -0.95 -0.92
N ILE A 257 0.04 -1.43 -2.09
CA ILE A 257 0.04 -2.86 -2.42
C ILE A 257 1.48 -3.39 -2.54
N GLU A 258 2.34 -2.60 -3.17
CA GLU A 258 3.76 -2.91 -3.29
C GLU A 258 4.43 -2.90 -1.91
N ALA A 259 4.21 -1.84 -1.13
CA ALA A 259 4.75 -1.71 0.22
C ALA A 259 4.32 -2.86 1.16
N MET A 260 3.06 -3.32 1.05
CA MET A 260 2.59 -4.51 1.79
C MET A 260 3.36 -5.79 1.45
N ALA A 261 3.70 -5.98 0.18
CA ALA A 261 4.47 -7.14 -0.26
C ALA A 261 5.93 -7.10 0.24
N LEU A 262 6.46 -5.89 0.44
CA LEU A 262 7.86 -5.64 0.77
C LEU A 262 8.14 -5.47 2.26
N LEU A 263 7.10 -5.43 3.09
CA LEU A 263 7.17 -5.11 4.50
C LEU A 263 8.20 -5.95 5.27
N ASN A 264 9.21 -5.30 5.86
CA ASN A 264 10.26 -5.92 6.67
C ASN A 264 10.05 -5.67 8.16
N ILE A 265 9.66 -4.43 8.52
CA ILE A 265 9.39 -4.00 9.89
C ILE A 265 7.94 -3.54 9.95
N LEU A 266 7.20 -4.00 10.96
CA LEU A 266 5.86 -3.51 11.27
C LEU A 266 5.86 -2.91 12.65
N CYS A 267 5.73 -1.59 12.72
CA CYS A 267 5.46 -0.88 13.95
C CYS A 267 3.95 -0.83 14.19
N THR A 268 3.52 -1.10 15.40
CA THR A 268 2.10 -1.10 15.76
C THR A 268 1.87 -0.36 17.06
N ASP A 269 0.82 0.45 17.10
CA ASP A 269 0.33 0.90 18.41
C ASP A 269 -0.29 -0.27 19.18
N LYS A 270 -0.33 -0.17 20.49
CA LYS A 270 -0.94 -1.20 21.36
C LYS A 270 -2.47 -1.07 21.32
N THR A 271 -2.95 0.12 21.70
CA THR A 271 -4.38 0.41 21.96
C THR A 271 -5.15 0.55 20.66
N GLY A 272 -6.36 -0.02 20.58
CA GLY A 272 -7.16 0.06 19.35
C GLY A 272 -6.63 -0.76 18.18
N THR A 273 -5.39 -1.26 18.23
CA THR A 273 -4.73 -2.04 17.19
C THR A 273 -4.53 -3.50 17.59
N LEU A 274 -3.65 -3.80 18.56
CA LEU A 274 -3.46 -5.14 19.11
C LEU A 274 -4.55 -5.50 20.12
N THR A 275 -5.04 -4.51 20.87
CA THR A 275 -6.15 -4.67 21.79
C THR A 275 -7.45 -4.17 21.15
N SER A 276 -8.58 -4.75 21.56
CA SER A 276 -9.89 -4.22 21.20
C SER A 276 -10.14 -2.88 21.87
N ASP A 277 -11.10 -2.11 21.34
CA ASP A 277 -11.60 -0.90 21.99
C ASP A 277 -12.47 -1.22 23.22
N GLU A 278 -12.83 -2.48 23.37
CA GLU A 278 -13.56 -2.97 24.52
C GLU A 278 -12.62 -3.09 25.70
N ILE A 279 -12.93 -2.29 26.70
CA ILE A 279 -12.32 -2.33 28.04
C ILE A 279 -13.39 -2.86 28.95
N THR A 280 -13.04 -3.80 29.83
CA THR A 280 -13.93 -4.31 30.86
C THR A 280 -13.41 -3.92 32.25
N LEU A 281 -14.32 -3.51 33.11
CA LEU A 281 -14.02 -3.34 34.52
C LEU A 281 -13.86 -4.73 35.15
N GLU A 282 -12.69 -5.02 35.72
CA GLU A 282 -12.47 -6.28 36.41
C GLU A 282 -12.92 -6.16 37.87
N ARG A 283 -12.47 -5.14 38.56
CA ARG A 283 -12.88 -4.85 39.96
C ARG A 283 -12.43 -3.49 40.42
N VAL A 284 -12.99 -3.02 41.54
CA VAL A 284 -12.58 -1.83 42.26
C VAL A 284 -12.09 -2.26 43.64
N GLU A 285 -10.84 -1.92 43.97
CA GLU A 285 -10.18 -2.24 45.24
C GLU A 285 -10.04 -0.98 46.12
N PRO A 286 -10.80 -0.86 47.22
CA PRO A 286 -10.69 0.27 48.12
C PRO A 286 -9.40 0.23 48.95
N PHE A 287 -8.82 1.39 49.27
CA PHE A 287 -7.77 1.53 50.24
C PHE A 287 -8.40 1.75 51.63
N GLY A 288 -8.16 0.81 52.54
CA GLY A 288 -8.69 0.86 53.89
C GLY A 288 -10.04 0.16 54.12
N SER A 289 -10.45 0.01 55.37
CA SER A 289 -11.64 -0.73 55.78
C SER A 289 -12.91 0.14 55.90
N GLY A 290 -12.92 1.31 55.29
CA GLY A 290 -14.04 2.26 55.35
C GLY A 290 -15.27 1.83 54.53
N ASN A 291 -16.46 2.17 55.03
CA ASN A 291 -17.77 1.91 54.38
C ASN A 291 -18.08 2.99 53.31
N GLU A 292 -17.05 3.53 52.65
CA GLU A 292 -17.24 4.58 51.62
C GLU A 292 -17.76 4.00 50.31
N PRO A 293 -18.68 4.69 49.59
CA PRO A 293 -19.24 4.21 48.34
C PRO A 293 -18.29 4.45 47.14
N VAL A 294 -17.03 3.95 47.27
CA VAL A 294 -15.96 4.20 46.29
C VAL A 294 -16.32 3.80 44.85
N LYS A 295 -17.16 2.76 44.69
CA LYS A 295 -17.67 2.32 43.40
C LYS A 295 -18.53 3.37 42.70
N GLN A 296 -19.47 3.96 43.50
CA GLN A 296 -20.38 5.01 43.00
C GLN A 296 -19.61 6.31 42.73
N LEU A 297 -18.62 6.66 43.58
CA LEU A 297 -17.74 7.82 43.33
C LEU A 297 -16.90 7.65 42.05
N ALA A 298 -16.37 6.45 41.80
CA ALA A 298 -15.64 6.16 40.58
C ALA A 298 -16.54 6.26 39.33
N ALA A 299 -17.79 5.74 39.45
CA ALA A 299 -18.79 5.84 38.36
C ALA A 299 -19.15 7.31 38.08
N MET A 300 -19.35 8.14 39.13
CA MET A 300 -19.64 9.56 38.97
C MET A 300 -18.49 10.31 38.28
N VAL A 301 -17.25 10.11 38.70
CA VAL A 301 -16.10 10.75 38.06
C VAL A 301 -16.00 10.31 36.61
N ALA A 302 -16.17 9.02 36.31
CA ALA A 302 -16.17 8.52 34.93
C ALA A 302 -17.30 9.14 34.11
N HIS A 303 -18.52 9.21 34.63
CA HIS A 303 -19.68 9.77 33.97
C HIS A 303 -19.48 11.23 33.55
N GLU A 304 -18.97 12.05 34.46
CA GLU A 304 -18.83 13.50 34.25
C GLU A 304 -17.60 13.88 33.43
N THR A 305 -16.55 13.04 33.41
CA THR A 305 -15.24 13.43 32.83
C THR A 305 -14.80 12.65 31.64
N SER A 306 -15.45 11.50 31.34
CA SER A 306 -14.97 10.58 30.28
C SER A 306 -15.18 11.10 28.86
N GLY A 307 -16.16 11.96 28.64
CA GLY A 307 -16.51 12.42 27.29
C GLY A 307 -16.85 11.27 26.33
N GLY A 308 -17.30 10.11 26.85
CA GLY A 308 -17.63 8.92 26.06
C GLY A 308 -16.46 8.01 25.72
N ASN A 309 -15.26 8.22 26.32
CA ASN A 309 -14.12 7.33 26.07
C ASN A 309 -14.35 5.91 26.62
N ALA A 310 -13.72 4.89 25.98
CA ALA A 310 -13.92 3.47 26.28
C ALA A 310 -13.63 3.12 27.75
N THR A 311 -12.65 3.77 28.40
CA THR A 311 -12.32 3.56 29.80
C THR A 311 -13.44 4.00 30.73
N GLY A 312 -13.98 5.19 30.49
CA GLY A 312 -15.11 5.71 31.26
C GLY A 312 -16.38 4.91 31.04
N GLN A 313 -16.66 4.52 29.78
CA GLN A 313 -17.82 3.68 29.44
C GLN A 313 -17.77 2.32 30.16
N ALA A 314 -16.59 1.71 30.24
CA ALA A 314 -16.40 0.45 30.97
C ALA A 314 -16.75 0.58 32.46
N ILE A 315 -16.39 1.70 33.07
CA ILE A 315 -16.69 1.99 34.48
C ILE A 315 -18.20 2.27 34.66
N ILE A 316 -18.78 3.12 33.80
CA ILE A 316 -20.19 3.54 33.87
C ILE A 316 -21.13 2.34 33.64
N THR A 317 -20.77 1.45 32.69
CA THR A 317 -21.60 0.28 32.39
C THR A 317 -21.60 -0.76 33.52
N ALA A 318 -20.49 -0.83 34.27
CA ALA A 318 -20.30 -1.84 35.34
C ALA A 318 -20.69 -1.37 36.73
N LEU A 319 -20.81 -0.07 36.98
CA LEU A 319 -21.04 0.51 38.29
C LEU A 319 -22.23 1.45 38.29
N ASP A 320 -23.00 1.44 39.41
CA ASP A 320 -24.10 2.35 39.65
C ASP A 320 -23.64 3.74 40.04
N LEU A 321 -24.35 4.78 39.60
CA LEU A 321 -24.15 6.16 40.01
C LEU A 321 -24.65 6.39 41.42
N PRO A 322 -24.14 7.44 42.16
CA PRO A 322 -24.75 7.89 43.41
C PRO A 322 -26.22 8.27 43.19
N TYR A 323 -27.05 8.03 44.19
CA TYR A 323 -28.50 8.27 44.09
C TYR A 323 -28.84 9.75 43.87
N GLU A 324 -28.13 10.67 44.56
CA GLU A 324 -28.27 12.11 44.38
C GLU A 324 -26.89 12.78 44.41
N TYR A 325 -26.56 13.54 43.37
CA TYR A 325 -25.37 14.39 43.36
C TYR A 325 -25.59 15.63 42.47
N THR A 326 -24.85 16.69 42.76
CA THR A 326 -24.79 17.92 41.97
C THR A 326 -23.33 18.28 41.70
N VAL A 327 -23.00 18.64 40.45
CA VAL A 327 -21.61 18.91 40.05
C VAL A 327 -21.36 20.43 40.09
N ASP A 328 -20.27 20.81 40.79
CA ASP A 328 -19.84 22.20 40.90
C ASP A 328 -18.74 22.57 39.90
N ASP A 329 -17.77 21.65 39.64
CA ASP A 329 -16.64 21.88 38.72
C ASP A 329 -16.19 20.56 38.08
N ILE A 330 -15.77 20.62 36.81
CA ILE A 330 -15.33 19.45 36.01
C ILE A 330 -13.98 19.76 35.39
N LEU A 331 -13.04 18.84 35.57
CA LEU A 331 -11.79 18.77 34.83
C LEU A 331 -11.83 17.54 33.91
N ALA A 332 -12.17 17.73 32.62
CA ALA A 332 -12.19 16.64 31.65
C ALA A 332 -10.83 15.95 31.55
N PHE A 333 -10.84 14.66 31.17
CA PHE A 333 -9.59 13.92 30.95
C PHE A 333 -8.79 14.55 29.81
N SER A 334 -7.47 14.61 29.98
CA SER A 334 -6.53 15.01 28.93
C SER A 334 -5.37 14.01 28.86
N SER A 335 -4.98 13.65 27.62
CA SER A 335 -3.84 12.76 27.39
C SER A 335 -2.51 13.33 27.89
N ALA A 336 -2.37 14.64 27.98
CA ALA A 336 -1.19 15.30 28.54
C ALA A 336 -1.15 15.21 30.08
N ARG A 337 -2.30 15.41 30.75
CA ARG A 337 -2.40 15.36 32.22
C ARG A 337 -2.49 13.94 32.77
N LYS A 338 -3.05 13.00 32.01
CA LYS A 338 -3.30 11.60 32.39
C LYS A 338 -4.25 11.42 33.59
N PHE A 339 -5.00 12.44 33.95
CA PHE A 339 -6.05 12.39 34.99
C PHE A 339 -7.21 13.32 34.65
N ALA A 340 -8.33 13.08 35.31
CA ALA A 340 -9.56 13.86 35.29
C ALA A 340 -10.04 14.13 36.70
N GLY A 341 -10.94 15.10 36.88
CA GLY A 341 -11.44 15.44 38.21
C GLY A 341 -12.85 16.00 38.21
N VAL A 342 -13.53 15.82 39.35
CA VAL A 342 -14.87 16.36 39.60
C VAL A 342 -14.93 16.93 40.99
N ARG A 343 -15.54 18.10 41.13
CA ARG A 343 -16.03 18.62 42.39
C ARG A 343 -17.54 18.52 42.38
N ALA A 344 -18.08 17.74 43.31
CA ALA A 344 -19.50 17.47 43.36
C ALA A 344 -19.99 17.39 44.82
N ARG A 345 -21.25 17.72 45.01
CA ARG A 345 -21.94 17.50 46.29
C ARG A 345 -22.63 16.14 46.22
N VAL A 346 -22.21 15.21 47.06
CA VAL A 346 -22.73 13.86 47.21
C VAL A 346 -23.21 13.65 48.63
N ASP A 347 -24.45 13.23 48.83
CA ASP A 347 -25.07 13.05 50.17
C ASP A 347 -24.87 14.27 51.08
N GLY A 348 -25.01 15.48 50.52
CA GLY A 348 -24.89 16.76 51.23
C GLY A 348 -23.45 17.21 51.53
N ARG A 349 -22.42 16.44 51.21
CA ARG A 349 -21.00 16.76 51.38
C ARG A 349 -20.33 17.13 50.04
N VAL A 350 -19.57 18.23 50.03
CA VAL A 350 -18.72 18.56 48.89
C VAL A 350 -17.53 17.66 48.86
N ARG A 351 -17.30 16.97 47.71
CA ARG A 351 -16.16 16.08 47.50
C ARG A 351 -15.39 16.56 46.26
N THR A 352 -14.09 16.67 46.37
CA THR A 352 -13.17 16.96 45.26
C THR A 352 -12.42 15.69 44.95
N LEU A 353 -12.70 15.09 43.77
CA LEU A 353 -12.20 13.79 43.38
C LEU A 353 -11.35 13.89 42.11
N ILE A 354 -10.21 13.20 42.12
CA ILE A 354 -9.33 13.05 40.96
C ILE A 354 -9.19 11.57 40.65
N MET A 355 -9.31 11.19 39.35
CA MET A 355 -9.09 9.83 38.89
C MET A 355 -8.17 9.82 37.67
N GLY A 356 -7.16 8.95 37.69
CA GLY A 356 -6.21 8.88 36.54
C GLY A 356 -5.11 7.85 36.75
N ALA A 357 -4.08 7.95 35.92
CA ALA A 357 -2.94 7.06 35.96
C ALA A 357 -2.20 7.19 37.34
N PRO A 358 -1.89 6.05 37.97
CA PRO A 358 -1.33 6.07 39.34
C PRO A 358 -0.08 6.93 39.48
N GLU A 359 0.83 6.91 38.52
CA GLU A 359 2.08 7.65 38.52
C GLU A 359 1.91 9.19 38.48
N TYR A 360 0.73 9.66 38.06
CA TYR A 360 0.37 11.08 38.04
C TYR A 360 -0.42 11.45 39.32
N VAL A 361 -1.42 10.63 39.67
CA VAL A 361 -2.29 10.89 40.80
C VAL A 361 -1.56 10.68 42.14
N ALA A 362 -0.65 9.70 42.25
CA ALA A 362 0.16 9.45 43.43
C ALA A 362 1.10 10.62 43.82
N ARG A 363 1.45 11.49 42.88
CA ARG A 363 2.19 12.74 43.20
C ARG A 363 1.34 13.70 44.01
N MET A 364 0.03 13.67 43.83
CA MET A 364 -0.93 14.53 44.51
C MET A 364 -1.52 13.85 45.74
N ALA A 365 -1.70 12.52 45.70
CA ALA A 365 -2.20 11.66 46.76
C ALA A 365 -1.21 10.52 47.02
N PRO A 366 -0.22 10.70 47.89
CA PRO A 366 0.87 9.74 48.12
C PRO A 366 0.37 8.36 48.54
N LEU A 367 0.94 7.33 47.98
CA LEU A 367 0.70 5.93 48.30
C LEU A 367 1.76 5.39 49.24
N SER A 368 1.37 4.48 50.12
CA SER A 368 2.32 3.69 50.89
C SER A 368 3.13 2.74 50.01
N THR A 369 4.30 2.30 50.47
CA THR A 369 5.14 1.34 49.75
C THR A 369 4.40 0.04 49.42
N ALA A 370 3.54 -0.45 50.31
CA ALA A 370 2.76 -1.65 50.08
C ALA A 370 1.68 -1.47 48.98
N GLU A 371 1.00 -0.32 48.97
CA GLU A 371 0.01 0.03 47.96
C GLU A 371 0.67 0.18 46.57
N GLN A 372 1.85 0.81 46.57
CA GLN A 372 2.61 0.98 45.32
C GLN A 372 3.06 -0.37 44.75
N GLN A 373 3.59 -1.27 45.55
CA GLN A 373 3.96 -2.63 45.15
C GLN A 373 2.74 -3.43 44.65
N GLN A 374 1.59 -3.24 45.28
CA GLN A 374 0.37 -3.92 44.84
C GLN A 374 -0.14 -3.40 43.50
N ILE A 375 -0.07 -2.10 43.23
CA ILE A 375 -0.38 -1.48 41.96
C ILE A 375 0.59 -1.99 40.86
N GLU A 376 1.88 -2.07 41.17
CA GLU A 376 2.89 -2.63 40.26
C GLU A 376 2.56 -4.07 39.91
N LYS A 377 2.18 -4.91 40.87
CA LYS A 377 1.79 -6.28 40.63
C LYS A 377 0.58 -6.40 39.68
N TRP A 378 -0.48 -5.60 39.87
CA TRP A 378 -1.64 -5.59 39.01
C TRP A 378 -1.30 -5.12 37.57
N THR A 379 -0.35 -4.19 37.49
CA THR A 379 0.14 -3.73 36.17
C THR A 379 0.95 -4.83 35.48
N ASP A 380 1.75 -5.60 36.24
CA ASP A 380 2.48 -6.76 35.73
C ASP A 380 1.54 -7.89 35.24
N ASP A 381 0.36 -8.03 35.89
CA ASP A 381 -0.72 -8.94 35.50
C ASP A 381 -1.51 -8.42 34.24
N GLY A 382 -1.05 -7.32 33.63
CA GLY A 382 -1.62 -6.75 32.41
C GLY A 382 -2.87 -5.92 32.61
N LEU A 383 -3.19 -5.56 33.86
CA LEU A 383 -4.35 -4.72 34.15
C LEU A 383 -4.02 -3.24 33.90
N ARG A 384 -4.98 -2.53 33.36
CA ARG A 384 -4.96 -1.07 33.35
C ARG A 384 -5.45 -0.57 34.68
N VAL A 385 -4.59 0.16 35.37
CA VAL A 385 -4.83 0.63 36.76
C VAL A 385 -5.15 2.11 36.73
N LEU A 386 -6.26 2.52 37.34
CA LEU A 386 -6.56 3.91 37.65
C LEU A 386 -6.63 4.10 39.14
N LEU A 387 -6.07 5.22 39.65
CA LEU A 387 -6.14 5.62 41.04
C LEU A 387 -7.22 6.69 41.18
N LEU A 388 -8.14 6.46 42.12
CA LEU A 388 -9.12 7.43 42.60
C LEU A 388 -8.63 8.03 43.90
N ALA A 389 -8.57 9.35 44.01
CA ALA A 389 -8.15 10.10 45.19
C ALA A 389 -9.12 11.23 45.51
N GLU A 390 -9.24 11.57 46.79
CA GLU A 390 -10.05 12.65 47.33
C GLU A 390 -9.17 13.75 47.94
N PHE A 391 -9.63 14.99 47.80
CA PHE A 391 -8.95 16.19 48.32
C PHE A 391 -9.89 16.97 49.21
N ASP A 392 -9.40 17.39 50.35
CA ASP A 392 -10.14 18.22 51.32
C ASP A 392 -10.27 19.70 50.90
N ASP A 393 -9.49 20.10 49.87
CA ASP A 393 -9.52 21.46 49.31
C ASP A 393 -10.68 21.63 48.32
N ASN A 394 -11.73 22.27 48.76
CA ASN A 394 -12.95 22.50 47.98
C ASN A 394 -13.00 23.88 47.28
N ASN A 395 -11.96 24.72 47.40
CA ASN A 395 -11.93 26.08 46.87
C ASN A 395 -10.92 26.29 45.74
N THR A 396 -9.84 25.52 45.71
CA THR A 396 -8.80 25.62 44.65
C THR A 396 -9.31 25.02 43.35
N PRO A 397 -9.08 25.66 42.18
CA PRO A 397 -9.42 25.07 40.87
C PRO A 397 -8.80 23.68 40.71
N LEU A 398 -9.55 22.74 40.12
CA LEU A 398 -9.11 21.32 39.94
C LEU A 398 -7.77 21.19 39.23
N LYS A 399 -7.41 22.12 38.32
CA LYS A 399 -6.11 22.15 37.62
C LYS A 399 -4.92 22.52 38.55
N SER A 400 -5.18 23.11 39.72
CA SER A 400 -4.17 23.74 40.61
C SER A 400 -4.08 23.10 42.00
N LEU A 401 -4.63 21.89 42.15
CA LEU A 401 -4.57 21.15 43.42
C LEU A 401 -3.13 20.88 43.85
N LYS A 402 -2.81 21.05 45.13
CA LYS A 402 -1.46 20.93 45.67
C LYS A 402 -1.00 19.47 45.69
N SER A 403 0.27 19.25 45.39
CA SER A 403 0.94 17.97 45.52
C SER A 403 0.98 17.52 46.97
N GLY A 404 0.67 16.24 47.24
CA GLY A 404 0.74 15.65 48.59
C GLY A 404 -0.46 15.95 49.50
N SER A 405 -1.52 16.64 49.02
CA SER A 405 -2.69 17.00 49.83
C SER A 405 -3.88 16.04 49.68
N GLY A 406 -3.82 15.10 48.73
CA GLY A 406 -4.89 14.14 48.47
C GLY A 406 -4.76 12.85 49.28
N ARG A 407 -5.88 12.17 49.48
CA ARG A 407 -5.99 10.84 50.10
C ARG A 407 -6.38 9.81 49.04
N PRO A 408 -5.63 8.72 48.82
CA PRO A 408 -6.03 7.64 47.95
C PRO A 408 -7.30 6.95 48.51
N LEU A 409 -8.30 6.73 47.61
CA LEU A 409 -9.57 6.08 48.01
C LEU A 409 -9.64 4.65 47.51
N ALA A 410 -9.37 4.44 46.23
CA ALA A 410 -9.51 3.14 45.58
C ALA A 410 -8.67 3.04 44.32
N VAL A 411 -8.44 1.81 43.93
CA VAL A 411 -7.87 1.46 42.60
C VAL A 411 -8.97 0.81 41.75
N ILE A 412 -9.09 1.30 40.52
CA ILE A 412 -9.98 0.76 39.49
C ILE A 412 -9.14 -0.09 38.54
N LEU A 413 -9.45 -1.39 38.48
CA LEU A 413 -8.73 -2.36 37.66
C LEU A 413 -9.55 -2.69 36.40
N LEU A 414 -8.97 -2.42 35.27
CA LEU A 414 -9.59 -2.61 33.97
C LEU A 414 -8.73 -3.56 33.13
N ARG A 415 -9.36 -4.32 32.25
CA ARG A 415 -8.68 -5.25 31.35
C ARG A 415 -8.90 -4.85 29.91
N ASN A 416 -7.82 -4.74 29.17
CA ASN A 416 -7.86 -4.64 27.71
C ASN A 416 -7.80 -6.05 27.12
N LEU A 417 -8.76 -6.39 26.27
CA LEU A 417 -8.76 -7.67 25.56
C LEU A 417 -7.94 -7.57 24.28
N LEU A 418 -7.19 -8.63 23.94
CA LEU A 418 -6.61 -8.74 22.62
C LEU A 418 -7.72 -8.83 21.57
N ARG A 419 -7.52 -8.22 20.42
CA ARG A 419 -8.43 -8.42 19.28
C ARG A 419 -8.37 -9.86 18.82
N ASP A 420 -9.49 -10.37 18.35
CA ASP A 420 -9.60 -11.73 17.80
C ASP A 420 -8.57 -11.94 16.68
N GLY A 421 -7.83 -13.07 16.71
CA GLY A 421 -6.89 -13.50 15.70
C GLY A 421 -5.60 -12.68 15.62
N VAL A 422 -5.30 -11.79 16.56
CA VAL A 422 -4.02 -11.05 16.62
C VAL A 422 -2.85 -12.03 16.72
N VAL A 423 -2.95 -13.07 17.56
CA VAL A 423 -1.91 -14.08 17.74
C VAL A 423 -1.56 -14.78 16.42
N ASP A 424 -2.59 -15.19 15.66
CA ASP A 424 -2.40 -15.84 14.35
C ASP A 424 -1.78 -14.89 13.34
N THR A 425 -2.18 -13.61 13.36
CA THR A 425 -1.64 -12.57 12.48
C THR A 425 -0.18 -12.28 12.79
N VAL A 426 0.17 -12.10 14.05
CA VAL A 426 1.55 -11.90 14.51
C VAL A 426 2.42 -13.09 14.10
N ALA A 427 1.96 -14.32 14.38
CA ALA A 427 2.68 -15.54 14.00
C ALA A 427 2.84 -15.66 12.48
N PHE A 428 1.85 -15.25 11.67
CA PHE A 428 1.95 -15.22 10.22
C PHE A 428 3.01 -14.20 9.77
N LEU A 429 2.96 -12.97 10.27
CA LEU A 429 3.89 -11.89 9.90
C LEU A 429 5.33 -12.27 10.25
N GLN A 430 5.56 -12.79 11.44
CA GLN A 430 6.90 -13.24 11.89
C GLN A 430 7.42 -14.40 11.03
N ARG A 431 6.57 -15.38 10.66
CA ARG A 431 6.95 -16.44 9.70
C ARG A 431 7.28 -15.91 8.32
N GLN A 432 6.71 -14.78 7.92
CA GLN A 432 7.07 -14.08 6.69
C GLN A 432 8.34 -13.21 6.84
N GLY A 433 9.03 -13.27 7.99
CA GLY A 433 10.26 -12.50 8.25
C GLY A 433 9.98 -11.00 8.54
N VAL A 434 8.75 -10.63 8.95
CA VAL A 434 8.45 -9.28 9.41
C VAL A 434 8.83 -9.14 10.88
N ASN A 435 9.68 -8.17 11.19
CA ASN A 435 10.01 -7.80 12.56
C ASN A 435 8.91 -6.87 13.11
N ILE A 436 8.25 -7.29 14.18
CA ILE A 436 7.19 -6.49 14.80
C ILE A 436 7.78 -5.67 15.94
N ARG A 437 7.46 -4.37 15.96
CA ARG A 437 7.82 -3.41 17.01
C ARG A 437 6.54 -2.80 17.58
N VAL A 438 6.45 -2.66 18.91
CA VAL A 438 5.29 -2.02 19.55
C VAL A 438 5.70 -0.65 20.06
N ILE A 439 4.99 0.39 19.61
CA ILE A 439 5.26 1.79 19.97
C ILE A 439 4.01 2.37 20.63
N SER A 440 4.06 2.63 21.93
CA SER A 440 2.88 3.02 22.71
C SER A 440 3.17 4.15 23.68
N GLY A 441 2.16 4.98 23.97
CA GLY A 441 2.18 5.97 25.04
C GLY A 441 1.95 5.38 26.45
N ASP A 442 1.70 4.05 26.56
CA ASP A 442 1.37 3.39 27.80
C ASP A 442 2.61 2.94 28.60
N ASN A 443 2.35 2.48 29.82
CA ASN A 443 3.38 1.97 30.73
C ASN A 443 4.12 0.75 30.12
N PRO A 444 5.46 0.64 30.25
CA PRO A 444 6.25 -0.46 29.68
C PRO A 444 5.73 -1.85 30.04
N ARG A 445 5.39 -2.10 31.29
CA ARG A 445 4.93 -3.41 31.77
C ARG A 445 3.62 -3.85 31.09
N THR A 446 2.67 -2.92 30.96
CA THR A 446 1.39 -3.20 30.26
C THR A 446 1.62 -3.51 28.78
N VAL A 447 2.54 -2.79 28.12
CA VAL A 447 2.86 -3.02 26.71
C VAL A 447 3.57 -4.38 26.53
N GLN A 448 4.52 -4.71 27.41
CA GLN A 448 5.21 -6.01 27.40
C GLN A 448 4.23 -7.17 27.63
N TYR A 449 3.28 -7.04 28.55
CA TYR A 449 2.25 -8.05 28.77
C TYR A 449 1.44 -8.31 27.48
N VAL A 450 0.94 -7.25 26.84
CA VAL A 450 0.16 -7.36 25.59
C VAL A 450 1.00 -7.96 24.47
N ALA A 451 2.25 -7.53 24.32
CA ALA A 451 3.17 -8.05 23.31
C ALA A 451 3.46 -9.55 23.51
N ARG A 452 3.65 -9.98 24.76
CA ARG A 452 3.86 -11.39 25.12
C ARG A 452 2.60 -12.21 24.84
N ALA A 453 1.42 -11.70 25.23
CA ALA A 453 0.14 -12.36 24.96
C ALA A 453 -0.17 -12.44 23.46
N ALA A 454 0.25 -11.47 22.67
CA ALA A 454 0.15 -11.47 21.21
C ALA A 454 1.17 -12.38 20.52
N GLY A 455 2.17 -12.90 21.22
CA GLY A 455 3.21 -13.78 20.65
C GLY A 455 4.30 -13.03 19.89
N ILE A 456 4.54 -11.75 20.21
CA ILE A 456 5.60 -10.95 19.60
C ILE A 456 6.96 -11.41 20.13
N ASN A 457 7.94 -11.54 19.22
CA ASN A 457 9.31 -11.95 19.58
C ASN A 457 10.01 -10.88 20.43
N ASN A 458 10.81 -11.31 21.42
CA ASN A 458 11.59 -10.47 22.32
C ASN A 458 10.75 -9.40 23.08
N PRO A 459 9.61 -9.75 23.71
CA PRO A 459 8.71 -8.80 24.33
C PRO A 459 9.30 -8.13 25.59
N ASP A 460 10.42 -8.64 26.08
CA ASP A 460 11.08 -8.14 27.31
C ASP A 460 12.07 -7.01 27.04
N THR A 461 12.45 -6.76 25.79
CA THR A 461 13.33 -5.65 25.40
C THR A 461 12.50 -4.37 25.25
N ALA A 462 12.42 -3.59 26.32
CA ALA A 462 11.66 -2.34 26.36
C ALA A 462 12.55 -1.14 26.69
N ILE A 463 12.24 0.00 26.05
CA ILE A 463 12.83 1.31 26.35
C ILE A 463 11.72 2.35 26.42
N THR A 464 11.90 3.36 27.28
CA THR A 464 10.91 4.44 27.44
C THR A 464 11.26 5.67 26.60
N GLY A 465 10.23 6.50 26.31
CA GLY A 465 10.43 7.78 25.63
C GLY A 465 11.36 8.73 26.38
N ALA A 466 11.39 8.69 27.72
CA ALA A 466 12.31 9.49 28.52
C ALA A 466 13.78 9.04 28.33
N GLU A 467 14.03 7.73 28.37
CA GLU A 467 15.36 7.17 28.09
C GLU A 467 15.81 7.47 26.66
N LEU A 468 14.90 7.37 25.66
CA LEU A 468 15.20 7.70 24.27
C LEU A 468 15.57 9.18 24.08
N ALA A 469 14.99 10.09 24.87
CA ALA A 469 15.24 11.53 24.78
C ALA A 469 16.63 11.92 25.30
N GLU A 470 17.27 11.08 26.12
CA GLU A 470 18.61 11.31 26.67
C GLU A 470 19.72 10.80 25.74
N LEU A 471 19.39 10.06 24.67
CA LEU A 471 20.37 9.47 23.76
C LEU A 471 20.76 10.44 22.63
N ASP A 472 22.03 10.42 22.26
CA ASP A 472 22.49 11.03 21.00
C ASP A 472 22.06 10.16 19.79
N GLU A 473 22.17 10.69 18.58
CA GLU A 473 21.67 10.02 17.38
C GLU A 473 22.28 8.61 17.13
N PRO A 474 23.60 8.34 17.34
CA PRO A 474 24.15 6.99 17.22
C PRO A 474 23.63 6.01 18.29
N ALA A 475 23.48 6.47 19.54
CA ALA A 475 22.96 5.67 20.62
C ALA A 475 21.45 5.41 20.44
N PHE A 476 20.69 6.41 19.96
CA PHE A 476 19.29 6.26 19.57
C PHE A 476 19.12 5.18 18.48
N ALA A 477 19.91 5.22 17.42
CA ALA A 477 19.89 4.23 16.36
C ALA A 477 20.14 2.81 16.91
N THR A 478 21.15 2.65 17.77
CA THR A 478 21.46 1.37 18.40
C THR A 478 20.31 0.89 19.30
N ALA A 479 19.74 1.78 20.10
CA ALA A 479 18.61 1.46 20.98
C ALA A 479 17.36 1.09 20.16
N ALA A 480 17.06 1.82 19.07
CA ALA A 480 15.94 1.51 18.19
C ALA A 480 16.04 0.11 17.60
N ASP A 481 17.24 -0.34 17.21
CA ASP A 481 17.46 -1.66 16.64
C ASP A 481 17.37 -2.80 17.65
N GLN A 482 17.81 -2.57 18.88
CA GLN A 482 17.89 -3.60 19.92
C GLN A 482 16.57 -3.83 20.67
N HIS A 483 15.67 -2.84 20.70
CA HIS A 483 14.43 -2.92 21.48
C HIS A 483 13.24 -3.27 20.59
N THR A 484 12.34 -4.08 21.14
CA THR A 484 11.07 -4.46 20.49
C THR A 484 9.91 -3.57 20.97
N ILE A 485 9.98 -3.10 22.20
CA ILE A 485 8.94 -2.32 22.87
C ILE A 485 9.44 -0.90 23.14
N PHE A 486 8.68 0.09 22.66
CA PHE A 486 8.88 1.52 22.90
C PHE A 486 7.68 2.04 23.67
N ALA A 487 7.88 2.34 24.96
CA ALA A 487 6.80 2.70 25.88
C ALA A 487 6.90 4.15 26.33
N ARG A 488 5.77 4.77 26.71
CA ARG A 488 5.72 6.20 27.12
C ARG A 488 6.29 7.14 26.05
N VAL A 489 6.11 6.80 24.77
CA VAL A 489 6.65 7.53 23.62
C VAL A 489 5.70 8.67 23.26
N LEU A 490 6.26 9.85 23.00
CA LEU A 490 5.54 11.01 22.48
C LEU A 490 5.32 10.87 20.94
N PRO A 491 4.34 11.60 20.37
CA PRO A 491 4.06 11.53 18.92
C PRO A 491 5.27 11.83 18.05
N GLU A 492 6.09 12.82 18.40
CA GLU A 492 7.31 13.20 17.68
C GLU A 492 8.38 12.10 17.75
N GLN A 493 8.48 11.43 18.89
CA GLN A 493 9.39 10.28 19.05
C GLN A 493 8.91 9.07 18.25
N LYS A 494 7.57 8.85 18.12
CA LYS A 494 7.03 7.83 17.22
C LYS A 494 7.45 8.10 15.79
N GLU A 495 7.32 9.34 15.32
CA GLU A 495 7.76 9.75 13.99
C GLU A 495 9.26 9.51 13.79
N HIS A 496 10.10 9.87 14.77
CA HIS A 496 11.56 9.71 14.70
C HIS A 496 11.96 8.23 14.62
N LEU A 497 11.34 7.35 15.42
CA LEU A 497 11.53 5.89 15.32
C LEU A 497 11.17 5.35 13.94
N ILE A 498 10.01 5.73 13.40
CA ILE A 498 9.59 5.32 12.06
C ILE A 498 10.55 5.84 10.99
N ALA A 499 11.01 7.11 11.11
CA ALA A 499 11.98 7.68 10.19
C ALA A 499 13.30 6.89 10.19
N HIS A 500 13.78 6.50 11.37
CA HIS A 500 14.96 5.67 11.52
C HIS A 500 14.80 4.32 10.81
N PHE A 501 13.71 3.58 11.09
CA PHE A 501 13.47 2.27 10.49
C PHE A 501 13.30 2.34 8.96
N SER A 502 12.63 3.35 8.42
CA SER A 502 12.43 3.53 6.97
C SER A 502 13.70 3.92 6.22
N GLN A 503 14.71 4.48 6.91
CA GLN A 503 15.99 4.87 6.29
C GLN A 503 17.03 3.74 6.28
N GLN A 504 16.84 2.69 7.07
CA GLN A 504 17.79 1.59 7.18
C GLN A 504 17.77 0.66 5.96
N ASN A 505 18.94 0.49 5.33
CA ASN A 505 19.30 -0.62 4.43
C ASN A 505 18.19 -1.16 3.50
N HIS A 506 17.39 -0.25 2.90
CA HIS A 506 16.28 -0.63 2.00
C HIS A 506 15.21 -1.50 2.65
N GLN A 507 14.99 -1.36 3.96
CA GLN A 507 13.90 -2.04 4.66
C GLN A 507 12.60 -1.23 4.52
N PHE A 508 11.51 -1.92 4.19
CA PHE A 508 10.19 -1.32 4.14
C PHE A 508 9.54 -1.39 5.53
N THR A 509 9.23 -0.22 6.06
CA THR A 509 8.63 -0.06 7.39
C THR A 509 7.16 0.30 7.29
N GLY A 510 6.32 -0.51 7.94
CA GLY A 510 4.90 -0.23 8.13
C GLY A 510 4.61 0.34 9.51
N MET A 511 3.60 1.21 9.60
CA MET A 511 3.00 1.65 10.87
C MET A 511 1.51 1.36 10.85
N VAL A 512 1.02 0.72 11.91
CA VAL A 512 -0.43 0.51 12.16
C VAL A 512 -0.82 1.30 13.39
N GLY A 513 -1.82 2.15 13.25
CA GLY A 513 -2.33 2.98 14.34
C GLY A 513 -3.75 3.47 14.08
N ASP A 514 -4.44 3.91 15.12
CA ASP A 514 -5.81 4.40 15.09
C ASP A 514 -5.97 5.80 15.69
N GLY A 515 -5.02 6.23 16.53
CA GLY A 515 -5.06 7.50 17.27
C GLY A 515 -4.57 8.69 16.46
N VAL A 516 -4.99 9.89 16.86
CA VAL A 516 -4.46 11.17 16.32
C VAL A 516 -2.94 11.26 16.49
N ASN A 517 -2.43 10.72 17.59
CA ASN A 517 -1.00 10.70 17.95
C ASN A 517 -0.15 9.85 16.98
N ASP A 518 -0.78 9.01 16.16
CA ASP A 518 -0.10 8.14 15.19
C ASP A 518 0.00 8.77 13.79
N ALA A 519 -0.71 9.88 13.54
CA ALA A 519 -0.83 10.47 12.21
C ALA A 519 0.54 10.84 11.59
N LEU A 520 1.47 11.40 12.37
CA LEU A 520 2.82 11.73 11.90
C LEU A 520 3.61 10.46 11.56
N ALA A 521 3.57 9.46 12.42
CA ALA A 521 4.23 8.17 12.22
C ALA A 521 3.65 7.40 11.01
N LEU A 522 2.31 7.39 10.84
CA LEU A 522 1.62 6.80 9.68
C LEU A 522 2.04 7.46 8.36
N LYS A 523 2.15 8.80 8.35
CA LYS A 523 2.57 9.55 7.16
C LYS A 523 4.05 9.31 6.81
N LYS A 524 4.88 9.07 7.82
CA LYS A 524 6.33 8.89 7.67
C LYS A 524 6.71 7.48 7.22
N ALA A 525 5.91 6.48 7.59
CA ALA A 525 6.12 5.09 7.22
C ALA A 525 6.06 4.88 5.69
N ASP A 526 6.72 3.84 5.19
CA ASP A 526 6.59 3.38 3.81
C ASP A 526 5.19 2.79 3.55
N LEU A 527 4.54 2.31 4.62
CA LEU A 527 3.17 1.80 4.62
C LEU A 527 2.43 2.26 5.87
N GLY A 528 1.63 3.30 5.77
CA GLY A 528 0.70 3.71 6.83
C GLY A 528 -0.61 2.93 6.76
N VAL A 529 -1.01 2.27 7.85
CA VAL A 529 -2.26 1.50 7.94
C VAL A 529 -3.11 2.05 9.08
N ALA A 530 -4.32 2.53 8.78
CA ALA A 530 -5.26 3.03 9.78
C ALA A 530 -6.46 2.09 9.96
N MET A 531 -7.00 2.07 11.19
CA MET A 531 -8.29 1.44 11.46
C MET A 531 -9.43 2.37 11.02
N TYR A 532 -10.54 1.82 10.53
CA TYR A 532 -11.70 2.62 10.09
C TYR A 532 -12.36 3.37 11.26
N ALA A 533 -12.46 2.73 12.44
CA ALA A 533 -12.97 3.36 13.65
C ALA A 533 -11.99 4.37 14.28
N GLY A 534 -10.75 4.40 13.80
CA GLY A 534 -9.73 5.33 14.28
C GLY A 534 -10.00 6.79 13.89
N ALA A 535 -9.16 7.68 14.41
CA ALA A 535 -9.28 9.12 14.19
C ALA A 535 -9.27 9.48 12.68
N PRO A 536 -10.13 10.43 12.25
CA PRO A 536 -10.14 10.91 10.87
C PRO A 536 -8.78 11.40 10.35
N ALA A 537 -7.99 12.04 11.22
CA ALA A 537 -6.64 12.49 10.89
C ALA A 537 -5.72 11.32 10.48
N SER A 538 -5.75 10.20 11.20
CA SER A 538 -4.97 9.00 10.90
C SER A 538 -5.43 8.34 9.60
N ARG A 539 -6.75 8.25 9.36
CA ARG A 539 -7.30 7.73 8.11
C ARG A 539 -6.90 8.56 6.88
N ARG A 540 -6.81 9.89 7.02
CA ARG A 540 -6.46 10.80 5.91
C ARG A 540 -5.02 10.61 5.42
N VAL A 541 -4.09 10.33 6.31
CA VAL A 541 -2.66 10.20 5.99
C VAL A 541 -2.24 8.77 5.67
N ALA A 542 -3.02 7.79 6.07
CA ALA A 542 -2.73 6.38 5.87
C ALA A 542 -2.72 6.01 4.38
N ASP A 543 -1.97 4.99 4.03
CA ASP A 543 -1.95 4.39 2.68
C ASP A 543 -3.00 3.30 2.53
N ILE A 544 -3.42 2.70 3.65
CA ILE A 544 -4.44 1.65 3.72
C ILE A 544 -5.39 1.93 4.89
N ILE A 545 -6.68 1.68 4.68
CA ILE A 545 -7.69 1.69 5.75
C ILE A 545 -8.28 0.27 5.90
N LEU A 546 -8.30 -0.24 7.14
CA LEU A 546 -8.93 -1.52 7.48
C LEU A 546 -10.41 -1.28 7.84
N LEU A 547 -11.31 -1.48 6.85
CA LEU A 547 -12.74 -1.17 6.97
C LEU A 547 -13.49 -2.01 8.01
N ASN A 548 -12.97 -3.17 8.36
CA ASN A 548 -13.53 -4.06 9.39
C ASN A 548 -12.87 -3.88 10.76
N ASN A 549 -12.01 -2.87 10.91
CA ASN A 549 -11.21 -2.63 12.13
C ASN A 549 -10.44 -3.86 12.61
N SER A 550 -10.04 -4.74 11.70
CA SER A 550 -9.40 -6.01 12.02
C SER A 550 -7.96 -6.07 11.54
N PHE A 551 -7.04 -6.17 12.48
CA PHE A 551 -5.63 -6.43 12.23
C PHE A 551 -5.39 -7.72 11.40
N ASN A 552 -6.35 -8.68 11.49
CA ASN A 552 -6.31 -9.95 10.76
C ASN A 552 -6.41 -9.81 9.23
N SER A 553 -6.74 -8.63 8.73
CA SER A 553 -6.79 -8.35 7.30
C SER A 553 -5.40 -8.15 6.66
N LEU A 554 -4.36 -7.85 7.45
CA LEU A 554 -3.00 -7.65 6.96
C LEU A 554 -2.40 -8.90 6.27
N PRO A 555 -2.50 -10.13 6.81
CA PRO A 555 -2.05 -11.33 6.13
C PRO A 555 -2.63 -11.53 4.74
N LEU A 556 -3.92 -11.22 4.57
CA LEU A 556 -4.58 -11.30 3.27
C LEU A 556 -4.00 -10.25 2.31
N GLY A 557 -3.82 -9.02 2.80
CA GLY A 557 -3.21 -7.94 2.03
C GLY A 557 -1.81 -8.29 1.55
N MET A 558 -0.95 -8.81 2.42
CA MET A 558 0.40 -9.25 2.07
C MET A 558 0.39 -10.39 1.03
N ARG A 559 -0.49 -11.38 1.19
CA ARG A 559 -0.63 -12.49 0.22
C ARG A 559 -1.04 -11.98 -1.15
N LEU A 560 -2.03 -11.08 -1.22
CA LEU A 560 -2.48 -10.47 -2.48
C LEU A 560 -1.40 -9.58 -3.08
N GLY A 561 -0.71 -8.77 -2.27
CA GLY A 561 0.42 -7.96 -2.72
C GLY A 561 1.52 -8.83 -3.35
N ASN A 562 1.95 -9.88 -2.67
CA ASN A 562 2.93 -10.83 -3.19
C ASN A 562 2.48 -11.50 -4.50
N GLN A 563 1.20 -11.89 -4.63
CA GLN A 563 0.66 -12.46 -5.86
C GLN A 563 0.71 -11.48 -7.04
N ILE A 564 0.42 -10.20 -6.79
CA ILE A 564 0.48 -9.14 -7.79
C ILE A 564 1.92 -8.90 -8.24
N MET A 565 2.84 -8.77 -7.28
CA MET A 565 4.26 -8.58 -7.58
C MET A 565 4.82 -9.72 -8.43
N GLN A 566 4.44 -10.96 -8.14
CA GLN A 566 4.85 -12.11 -8.93
C GLN A 566 4.20 -12.16 -10.31
N ALA A 567 2.92 -11.76 -10.43
CA ALA A 567 2.32 -11.64 -11.75
C ALA A 567 3.06 -10.61 -12.61
N ILE A 568 3.49 -9.48 -12.02
CA ILE A 568 4.32 -8.49 -12.71
C ILE A 568 5.66 -9.08 -13.14
N GLU A 569 6.32 -9.87 -12.28
CA GLU A 569 7.59 -10.53 -12.60
C GLU A 569 7.46 -11.55 -13.75
N VAL A 570 6.41 -12.38 -13.71
CA VAL A 570 6.12 -13.31 -14.82
C VAL A 570 5.88 -12.55 -16.12
N ILE A 571 5.09 -11.47 -16.08
CA ILE A 571 4.82 -10.65 -17.27
C ILE A 571 6.11 -9.99 -17.78
N ALA A 572 6.93 -9.42 -16.88
CA ALA A 572 8.23 -8.86 -17.26
C ALA A 572 9.12 -9.91 -17.94
N THR A 573 9.13 -11.14 -17.43
CA THR A 573 9.84 -12.27 -18.03
C THR A 573 9.42 -12.53 -19.48
N LEU A 574 8.11 -12.47 -19.80
CA LEU A 574 7.59 -12.64 -21.15
C LEU A 574 8.11 -11.54 -22.09
N PHE A 575 8.08 -10.29 -21.63
CA PHE A 575 8.60 -9.16 -22.42
C PHE A 575 10.09 -9.28 -22.67
N PHE A 576 10.89 -9.56 -21.63
CA PHE A 576 12.36 -9.67 -21.79
C PHE A 576 12.78 -10.88 -22.62
N HIS A 577 12.08 -11.99 -22.54
CA HIS A 577 12.30 -13.12 -23.43
C HIS A 577 12.18 -12.69 -24.89
N LYS A 578 11.08 -11.99 -25.24
CA LYS A 578 10.87 -11.48 -26.61
C LYS A 578 11.98 -10.54 -27.05
N ILE A 579 12.37 -9.60 -26.18
CA ILE A 579 13.42 -8.62 -26.48
C ILE A 579 14.75 -9.32 -26.75
N ILE A 580 15.17 -10.24 -25.87
CA ILE A 580 16.47 -10.89 -25.94
C ILE A 580 16.56 -11.79 -27.18
N TYR A 581 15.56 -12.66 -27.45
CA TYR A 581 15.64 -13.50 -28.66
C TYR A 581 15.54 -12.65 -29.95
N GLY A 582 14.78 -11.57 -29.93
CA GLY A 582 14.70 -10.65 -31.07
C GLY A 582 16.02 -9.92 -31.32
N LEU A 583 16.72 -9.51 -30.25
CA LEU A 583 18.07 -8.92 -30.36
C LEU A 583 19.09 -9.92 -30.92
N VAL A 584 19.05 -11.19 -30.50
CA VAL A 584 19.93 -12.25 -31.02
C VAL A 584 19.70 -12.42 -32.54
N LEU A 585 18.43 -12.54 -32.93
CA LEU A 585 18.08 -12.69 -34.39
C LEU A 585 18.52 -11.46 -35.17
N LEU A 586 18.28 -10.26 -34.67
CA LEU A 586 18.72 -9.01 -35.29
C LEU A 586 20.24 -8.94 -35.40
N ALA A 587 20.97 -9.29 -34.36
CA ALA A 587 22.43 -9.31 -34.39
C ALA A 587 22.97 -10.31 -35.44
N VAL A 588 22.41 -11.52 -35.52
CA VAL A 588 22.79 -12.51 -36.50
C VAL A 588 22.54 -12.00 -37.92
N THR A 589 21.37 -11.40 -38.20
CA THR A 589 21.03 -10.87 -39.52
C THR A 589 21.90 -9.68 -39.92
N LEU A 590 22.26 -8.81 -38.96
CA LEU A 590 23.18 -7.69 -39.20
C LEU A 590 24.62 -8.14 -39.47
N VAL A 591 25.14 -9.07 -38.69
CA VAL A 591 26.51 -9.59 -38.85
C VAL A 591 26.67 -10.25 -40.23
N LEU A 592 25.74 -11.14 -40.57
CA LEU A 592 25.77 -11.88 -41.81
C LEU A 592 25.32 -11.04 -43.05
N GLY A 593 24.77 -9.85 -42.83
CA GLY A 593 24.27 -9.00 -43.91
C GLY A 593 23.11 -9.60 -44.67
N VAL A 594 22.25 -10.36 -43.99
CA VAL A 594 21.09 -11.00 -44.58
C VAL A 594 19.80 -10.25 -44.18
N ILE A 595 18.73 -10.42 -44.96
CA ILE A 595 17.42 -9.78 -44.69
C ILE A 595 16.87 -10.27 -43.37
N HIS A 596 16.35 -9.35 -42.57
CA HIS A 596 15.64 -9.72 -41.32
C HIS A 596 14.31 -10.40 -41.64
N PRO A 597 13.98 -11.60 -41.07
CA PRO A 597 12.83 -12.38 -41.48
C PRO A 597 11.48 -11.78 -41.07
N TYR A 598 11.43 -10.89 -40.09
CA TYR A 598 10.15 -10.36 -39.59
C TYR A 598 9.75 -9.08 -40.31
N ALA A 599 8.46 -9.02 -40.67
CA ALA A 599 7.75 -7.79 -41.02
C ALA A 599 7.01 -7.24 -39.79
N PRO A 600 6.63 -5.95 -39.75
CA PRO A 600 5.90 -5.36 -38.61
C PRO A 600 4.65 -6.13 -38.16
N ARG A 601 3.88 -6.69 -39.13
CA ARG A 601 2.69 -7.50 -38.87
C ARG A 601 3.03 -8.83 -38.17
N HIS A 602 4.19 -9.43 -38.44
CA HIS A 602 4.67 -10.63 -37.77
C HIS A 602 4.92 -10.37 -36.27
N ILE A 603 5.47 -9.19 -35.93
CA ILE A 603 5.67 -8.80 -34.48
C ILE A 603 4.35 -8.63 -33.76
N THR A 604 3.32 -8.12 -34.44
CA THR A 604 1.98 -8.04 -33.82
C THR A 604 1.41 -9.43 -33.55
N PHE A 605 1.56 -10.36 -34.52
CA PHE A 605 1.18 -11.76 -34.33
C PHE A 605 1.91 -12.35 -33.10
N LEU A 606 3.22 -12.21 -33.07
CA LEU A 606 4.03 -12.64 -31.91
C LEU A 606 3.57 -12.00 -30.61
N ASN A 607 3.31 -10.68 -30.58
CA ASN A 607 2.86 -9.98 -29.38
C ASN A 607 1.53 -10.51 -28.83
N ILE A 608 0.59 -10.92 -29.68
CA ILE A 608 -0.68 -11.51 -29.24
C ILE A 608 -0.42 -12.76 -28.38
N PHE A 609 0.42 -13.67 -28.86
CA PHE A 609 0.68 -14.95 -28.20
C PHE A 609 1.75 -14.88 -27.10
N LEU A 610 2.78 -14.07 -27.26
CA LEU A 610 3.88 -14.02 -26.31
C LEU A 610 3.62 -13.08 -25.14
N VAL A 611 2.79 -12.06 -25.34
CA VAL A 611 2.62 -10.96 -24.39
C VAL A 611 1.16 -10.75 -24.03
N THR A 612 0.30 -10.39 -24.99
CA THR A 612 -1.05 -9.88 -24.69
C THR A 612 -1.93 -10.94 -24.02
N MET A 613 -2.10 -12.10 -24.66
CA MET A 613 -2.92 -13.18 -24.09
C MET A 613 -2.38 -13.73 -22.76
N PRO A 614 -1.06 -14.01 -22.61
CA PRO A 614 -0.53 -14.45 -21.34
C PRO A 614 -0.65 -13.39 -20.25
N THR A 615 -0.49 -12.10 -20.57
CA THR A 615 -0.67 -11.00 -19.60
C THR A 615 -2.10 -10.97 -19.06
N ILE A 616 -3.11 -11.09 -19.93
CA ILE A 616 -4.51 -11.19 -19.51
C ILE A 616 -4.73 -12.41 -18.61
N MET A 617 -4.19 -13.56 -19.01
CA MET A 617 -4.31 -14.79 -18.20
C MET A 617 -3.69 -14.63 -16.82
N TRP A 618 -2.45 -14.11 -16.71
CA TRP A 618 -1.78 -13.93 -15.42
C TRP A 618 -2.39 -12.80 -14.58
N THR A 619 -3.07 -11.84 -15.20
CA THR A 619 -3.84 -10.81 -14.50
C THR A 619 -5.10 -11.40 -13.86
N LEU A 620 -5.81 -12.27 -14.56
CA LEU A 620 -7.04 -12.91 -14.06
C LEU A 620 -6.74 -14.05 -13.07
N PHE A 621 -5.66 -14.79 -13.28
CA PHE A 621 -5.24 -15.96 -12.52
C PHE A 621 -3.80 -15.80 -12.03
N PRO A 622 -3.52 -14.86 -11.11
CA PRO A 622 -2.17 -14.59 -10.64
C PRO A 622 -1.58 -15.82 -9.96
N PRO A 623 -0.26 -16.05 -10.11
CA PRO A 623 0.43 -17.17 -9.49
C PRO A 623 0.48 -17.00 -7.97
N ARG A 624 0.66 -18.11 -7.25
CA ARG A 624 0.93 -18.09 -5.81
C ARG A 624 2.38 -18.48 -5.58
N SER A 625 3.11 -17.68 -4.83
CA SER A 625 4.44 -18.05 -4.38
C SER A 625 4.62 -17.76 -2.89
N HIS A 626 5.59 -18.42 -2.31
CA HIS A 626 6.05 -18.19 -0.96
C HIS A 626 7.27 -17.24 -0.92
N HIS A 627 7.80 -16.86 -2.09
CA HIS A 627 8.97 -16.00 -2.20
C HIS A 627 8.57 -14.52 -2.27
N ARG A 628 9.30 -13.68 -1.52
CA ARG A 628 9.15 -12.22 -1.56
C ARG A 628 9.99 -11.66 -2.69
N ILE A 629 9.40 -10.76 -3.48
CA ILE A 629 10.12 -10.04 -4.53
C ILE A 629 10.69 -8.76 -3.93
N ASN A 630 12.00 -8.59 -4.05
CA ASN A 630 12.66 -7.35 -3.68
C ASN A 630 12.78 -6.44 -4.93
N PRO A 631 12.18 -5.24 -4.97
CA PRO A 631 12.24 -4.33 -6.11
C PRO A 631 13.66 -3.95 -6.53
N HIS A 632 14.58 -3.83 -5.55
CA HIS A 632 15.98 -3.50 -5.85
C HIS A 632 16.71 -4.60 -6.63
N ASN A 633 16.29 -5.86 -6.44
CA ASN A 633 16.84 -7.02 -7.12
C ASN A 633 15.98 -7.49 -8.31
N PHE A 634 14.80 -6.88 -8.50
CA PHE A 634 13.81 -7.28 -9.50
C PHE A 634 14.42 -7.53 -10.88
N TRP A 635 15.21 -6.57 -11.39
CA TRP A 635 15.85 -6.68 -12.70
C TRP A 635 16.90 -7.78 -12.73
N ARG A 636 17.75 -7.84 -11.73
CA ARG A 636 18.81 -8.87 -11.64
C ARG A 636 18.21 -10.28 -11.62
N ASP A 637 17.15 -10.46 -10.86
CA ASP A 637 16.53 -11.76 -10.65
C ASP A 637 15.70 -12.16 -11.89
N THR A 638 14.89 -11.25 -12.43
CA THR A 638 14.11 -11.48 -13.67
C THR A 638 15.02 -11.74 -14.87
N LEU A 639 16.03 -10.89 -15.11
CA LEU A 639 16.95 -11.05 -16.24
C LEU A 639 17.85 -12.28 -16.04
N GLY A 640 18.32 -12.55 -14.82
CA GLY A 640 19.11 -13.74 -14.51
C GLY A 640 18.37 -15.04 -14.84
N ALA A 641 17.07 -15.09 -14.59
CA ALA A 641 16.24 -16.26 -14.88
C ALA A 641 15.92 -16.39 -16.37
N VAL A 642 15.57 -15.29 -17.05
CA VAL A 642 15.07 -15.34 -18.44
C VAL A 642 16.17 -15.34 -19.48
N THR A 643 17.31 -14.68 -19.26
CA THR A 643 18.36 -14.50 -20.27
C THR A 643 18.87 -15.81 -20.84
N PRO A 644 19.24 -16.85 -20.05
CA PRO A 644 19.72 -18.11 -20.59
C PRO A 644 18.68 -18.78 -21.52
N ILE A 645 17.41 -18.76 -21.13
CA ILE A 645 16.30 -19.35 -21.88
C ILE A 645 16.05 -18.57 -23.19
N ALA A 646 16.06 -17.25 -23.11
CA ALA A 646 15.84 -16.37 -24.26
C ALA A 646 17.00 -16.44 -25.26
N LEU A 647 18.23 -16.59 -24.80
CA LEU A 647 19.39 -16.84 -25.69
C LEU A 647 19.24 -18.14 -26.46
N VAL A 648 18.82 -19.23 -25.80
CA VAL A 648 18.54 -20.51 -26.48
C VAL A 648 17.44 -20.34 -27.54
N SER A 649 16.35 -19.60 -27.21
CA SER A 649 15.31 -19.27 -28.20
C SER A 649 15.87 -18.48 -29.39
N GLY A 650 16.66 -17.45 -29.10
CA GLY A 650 17.24 -16.58 -30.15
C GLY A 650 18.18 -17.33 -31.11
N VAL A 651 19.03 -18.19 -30.54
CA VAL A 651 19.93 -19.06 -31.32
C VAL A 651 19.12 -20.07 -32.15
N ALA A 652 18.13 -20.74 -31.57
CA ALA A 652 17.30 -21.71 -32.28
C ALA A 652 16.49 -21.07 -33.41
N VAL A 653 15.89 -19.89 -33.17
CA VAL A 653 15.18 -19.12 -34.21
C VAL A 653 16.15 -18.70 -35.31
N SER A 654 17.36 -18.25 -34.97
CA SER A 654 18.38 -17.84 -35.92
C SER A 654 18.89 -19.03 -36.77
N ILE A 655 19.16 -20.19 -36.14
CA ILE A 655 19.54 -21.41 -36.85
C ILE A 655 18.42 -21.84 -37.80
N THR A 656 17.18 -21.86 -37.33
CA THR A 656 16.02 -22.17 -38.14
C THR A 656 15.94 -21.25 -39.39
N TYR A 657 16.08 -19.93 -39.19
CA TYR A 657 16.07 -18.96 -40.25
C TYR A 657 17.16 -19.19 -41.27
N LEU A 658 18.41 -19.36 -40.86
CA LEU A 658 19.56 -19.56 -41.73
C LEU A 658 19.48 -20.91 -42.50
N MET A 659 19.08 -21.97 -41.78
CA MET A 659 18.90 -23.29 -42.39
C MET A 659 17.82 -23.28 -43.50
N LEU A 660 16.65 -22.70 -43.20
CA LEU A 660 15.56 -22.62 -44.14
C LEU A 660 15.90 -21.72 -45.34
N ARG A 661 16.63 -20.63 -45.10
CA ARG A 661 17.14 -19.76 -46.16
C ARG A 661 18.12 -20.46 -47.07
N ALA A 662 18.95 -21.35 -46.56
CA ALA A 662 19.87 -22.18 -47.35
C ALA A 662 19.09 -23.23 -48.17
N MET A 663 18.01 -23.80 -47.64
CA MET A 663 17.16 -24.78 -48.31
C MET A 663 16.25 -24.14 -49.37
N GLN A 664 15.79 -22.91 -49.15
CA GLN A 664 14.83 -22.20 -50.00
C GLN A 664 15.27 -20.74 -50.22
N PRO A 665 16.34 -20.50 -50.99
CA PRO A 665 16.91 -19.17 -51.15
C PRO A 665 16.00 -18.17 -51.86
N HIS A 666 15.01 -18.63 -52.62
CA HIS A 666 14.09 -17.81 -53.43
C HIS A 666 12.70 -17.65 -52.79
N ASP A 667 12.35 -18.38 -51.70
CA ASP A 667 11.06 -18.32 -51.04
C ASP A 667 11.20 -17.68 -49.63
N GLN A 668 11.42 -16.38 -49.62
CA GLN A 668 11.59 -15.61 -48.41
C GLN A 668 10.32 -15.61 -47.53
N ASP A 669 9.13 -15.68 -48.12
CA ASP A 669 7.87 -15.63 -47.37
C ASP A 669 7.64 -16.90 -46.56
N THR A 670 7.95 -18.08 -47.12
CA THR A 670 7.87 -19.36 -46.41
C THR A 670 8.95 -19.46 -45.34
N VAL A 671 10.15 -18.96 -45.57
CA VAL A 671 11.22 -18.89 -44.55
C VAL A 671 10.79 -17.98 -43.40
N SER A 672 10.23 -16.80 -43.71
CA SER A 672 9.73 -15.87 -42.68
C SER A 672 8.58 -16.48 -41.85
N THR A 673 7.62 -17.13 -42.55
CA THR A 673 6.48 -17.81 -41.93
C THR A 673 6.94 -18.87 -40.91
N MET A 674 7.85 -19.75 -41.30
CA MET A 674 8.37 -20.79 -40.43
C MET A 674 9.16 -20.22 -39.24
N THR A 675 9.92 -19.15 -39.50
CA THR A 675 10.67 -18.47 -38.41
C THR A 675 9.71 -17.84 -37.36
N VAL A 676 8.59 -17.24 -37.81
CA VAL A 676 7.52 -16.72 -36.93
C VAL A 676 6.86 -17.85 -36.12
N LEU A 677 6.58 -19.00 -36.76
CA LEU A 677 5.99 -20.16 -36.08
C LEU A 677 6.88 -20.69 -34.98
N VAL A 678 8.18 -20.82 -35.20
CA VAL A 678 9.16 -21.29 -34.20
C VAL A 678 9.25 -20.27 -33.03
N ALA A 679 9.29 -18.98 -33.32
CA ALA A 679 9.25 -17.95 -32.31
C ALA A 679 7.96 -17.98 -31.51
N THR A 680 6.80 -18.20 -32.15
CA THR A 680 5.49 -18.34 -31.49
C THR A 680 5.49 -19.56 -30.55
N PHE A 681 6.03 -20.69 -31.03
CA PHE A 681 6.16 -21.90 -30.22
C PHE A 681 6.97 -21.62 -28.93
N PHE A 682 8.15 -21.00 -29.03
CA PHE A 682 8.97 -20.68 -27.86
C PHE A 682 8.28 -19.70 -26.90
N GLY A 683 7.47 -18.78 -27.42
CA GLY A 683 6.66 -17.89 -26.57
C GLY A 683 5.58 -18.63 -25.78
N ILE A 684 4.81 -19.51 -26.46
CA ILE A 684 3.82 -20.37 -25.79
C ILE A 684 4.50 -21.31 -24.77
N TYR A 685 5.64 -21.89 -25.17
CA TYR A 685 6.42 -22.78 -24.31
C TYR A 685 6.97 -22.05 -23.08
N LEU A 686 7.35 -20.78 -23.19
CA LEU A 686 7.79 -19.98 -22.05
C LEU A 686 6.68 -19.83 -20.99
N VAL A 687 5.43 -19.68 -21.40
CA VAL A 687 4.30 -19.64 -20.45
C VAL A 687 4.20 -20.95 -19.63
N PHE A 688 4.56 -22.07 -20.28
CA PHE A 688 4.68 -23.35 -19.58
C PHE A 688 5.90 -23.38 -18.62
N LEU A 689 7.03 -22.83 -19.02
CA LEU A 689 8.27 -22.80 -18.26
C LEU A 689 8.27 -21.79 -17.11
N ALA A 690 7.43 -20.75 -17.15
CA ALA A 690 7.43 -19.68 -16.15
C ALA A 690 7.26 -20.19 -14.71
N GLY A 691 6.44 -21.20 -14.48
CA GLY A 691 6.27 -21.83 -13.17
C GLY A 691 7.57 -22.45 -12.64
N PRO A 692 8.16 -23.43 -13.34
CA PRO A 692 9.45 -24.06 -12.94
C PRO A 692 10.61 -23.07 -12.82
N MET A 693 10.65 -22.04 -13.67
CA MET A 693 11.74 -21.08 -13.75
C MET A 693 11.77 -20.10 -12.58
N LEU A 694 10.62 -19.61 -12.16
CA LEU A 694 10.47 -18.63 -11.08
C LEU A 694 10.07 -19.27 -9.73
N GLY A 695 10.10 -20.60 -9.63
CA GLY A 695 9.69 -21.30 -8.40
C GLY A 695 8.22 -21.08 -8.01
N VAL A 696 7.39 -20.70 -8.96
CA VAL A 696 6.00 -20.30 -8.73
C VAL A 696 5.09 -21.51 -8.58
N VAL A 697 4.33 -21.57 -7.50
CA VAL A 697 3.31 -22.59 -7.29
C VAL A 697 1.99 -22.13 -7.90
N LEU A 698 1.48 -22.92 -8.85
CA LEU A 698 0.19 -22.68 -9.47
C LEU A 698 -0.91 -23.47 -8.73
N ASP A 699 -1.97 -22.81 -8.34
CA ASP A 699 -3.17 -23.48 -7.87
C ASP A 699 -3.92 -24.19 -9.02
N ARG A 700 -4.95 -24.96 -8.68
CA ARG A 700 -5.71 -25.72 -9.68
C ARG A 700 -6.31 -24.82 -10.76
N ARG A 701 -6.80 -23.63 -10.39
CA ARG A 701 -7.41 -22.66 -11.33
C ARG A 701 -6.37 -22.09 -12.29
N ALA A 702 -5.22 -21.65 -11.77
CA ALA A 702 -4.13 -21.12 -12.58
C ALA A 702 -3.51 -22.19 -13.51
N LYS A 703 -3.40 -23.45 -13.06
CA LYS A 703 -2.99 -24.58 -13.92
C LYS A 703 -3.97 -24.80 -15.06
N THR A 704 -5.29 -24.83 -14.77
CA THR A 704 -6.32 -24.99 -15.79
C THR A 704 -6.32 -23.81 -16.77
N ALA A 705 -6.24 -22.56 -16.26
CA ALA A 705 -6.18 -21.37 -17.12
C ALA A 705 -4.97 -21.40 -18.04
N ARG A 706 -3.79 -21.82 -17.55
CA ARG A 706 -2.57 -22.00 -18.36
C ARG A 706 -2.77 -23.05 -19.46
N MET A 707 -3.38 -24.19 -19.17
CA MET A 707 -3.64 -25.22 -20.16
C MET A 707 -4.66 -24.77 -21.21
N LEU A 708 -5.72 -24.08 -20.78
CA LEU A 708 -6.70 -23.48 -21.69
C LEU A 708 -6.06 -22.40 -22.57
N TYR A 709 -5.19 -21.57 -22.02
CA TYR A 709 -4.43 -20.60 -22.80
C TYR A 709 -3.59 -21.30 -23.87
N ILE A 710 -2.80 -22.34 -23.52
CA ILE A 710 -1.96 -23.06 -24.47
C ILE A 710 -2.80 -23.65 -25.58
N ALA A 711 -3.93 -24.31 -25.24
CA ALA A 711 -4.84 -24.88 -26.22
C ALA A 711 -5.46 -23.81 -27.15
N ALA A 712 -5.92 -22.69 -26.57
CA ALA A 712 -6.47 -21.56 -27.31
C ALA A 712 -5.41 -20.90 -28.21
N ALA A 713 -4.18 -20.73 -27.73
CA ALA A 713 -3.08 -20.16 -28.52
C ALA A 713 -2.71 -21.04 -29.68
N LEU A 714 -2.62 -22.36 -29.51
CA LEU A 714 -2.39 -23.31 -30.59
C LEU A 714 -3.53 -23.32 -31.61
N LEU A 715 -4.78 -23.28 -31.12
CA LEU A 715 -5.96 -23.22 -32.00
C LEU A 715 -5.98 -21.95 -32.86
N VAL A 716 -5.76 -20.76 -32.23
CA VAL A 716 -5.76 -19.47 -32.94
C VAL A 716 -4.58 -19.38 -33.89
N ALA A 717 -3.39 -19.86 -33.49
CA ALA A 717 -2.25 -19.95 -34.41
C ALA A 717 -2.55 -20.83 -35.61
N SER A 718 -3.16 -22.00 -35.40
CA SER A 718 -3.54 -22.92 -36.52
C SER A 718 -4.61 -22.31 -37.40
N THR A 719 -5.63 -21.65 -36.88
CA THR A 719 -6.67 -20.95 -37.62
C THR A 719 -6.12 -19.82 -38.48
N SER A 720 -5.04 -19.17 -38.05
CA SER A 720 -4.37 -18.10 -38.81
C SER A 720 -3.77 -18.63 -40.14
N PHE A 721 -3.49 -19.91 -40.20
CA PHE A 721 -3.06 -20.60 -41.47
C PHE A 721 -4.22 -21.17 -42.23
N ALA A 722 -5.24 -21.71 -41.55
CA ALA A 722 -6.39 -22.35 -42.22
C ALA A 722 -7.31 -21.33 -42.90
N VAL A 723 -7.49 -20.14 -42.27
CA VAL A 723 -8.37 -19.09 -42.80
C VAL A 723 -7.64 -18.24 -43.84
N PRO A 724 -8.06 -18.26 -45.16
CA PRO A 724 -7.36 -17.54 -46.21
C PRO A 724 -7.23 -16.03 -45.98
N LEU A 725 -8.22 -15.41 -45.31
CA LEU A 725 -8.20 -13.99 -44.97
C LEU A 725 -7.07 -13.66 -43.99
N LEU A 726 -6.92 -14.44 -42.92
CA LEU A 726 -5.87 -14.25 -41.91
C LEU A 726 -4.48 -14.57 -42.49
N ARG A 727 -4.40 -15.63 -43.25
CA ARG A 727 -3.17 -16.02 -43.94
C ARG A 727 -2.64 -14.91 -44.83
N ARG A 728 -3.53 -14.33 -45.69
CA ARG A 728 -3.18 -13.20 -46.58
C ARG A 728 -2.88 -11.93 -45.78
N PHE A 729 -3.53 -11.74 -44.63
CA PHE A 729 -3.33 -10.58 -43.80
C PHE A 729 -1.93 -10.56 -43.17
N PHE A 730 -1.45 -11.72 -42.70
CA PHE A 730 -0.12 -11.86 -42.09
C PHE A 730 0.96 -12.23 -43.13
N ASP A 731 0.64 -12.40 -44.42
CA ASP A 731 1.52 -12.92 -45.47
C ASP A 731 2.12 -14.29 -45.13
N PHE A 732 1.32 -15.15 -44.52
CA PHE A 732 1.76 -16.51 -44.24
C PHE A 732 1.59 -17.41 -45.43
N THR A 733 2.57 -18.29 -45.67
CA THR A 733 2.56 -19.35 -46.65
C THR A 733 2.43 -20.71 -45.99
N ILE A 734 1.99 -21.71 -46.71
CA ILE A 734 1.89 -23.08 -46.20
C ILE A 734 3.26 -23.74 -46.31
N PRO A 735 3.89 -24.14 -45.15
CA PRO A 735 5.19 -24.81 -45.19
C PRO A 735 5.14 -26.16 -45.90
N THR A 736 6.21 -26.50 -46.58
CA THR A 736 6.36 -27.83 -47.21
C THR A 736 6.78 -28.87 -46.15
N LEU A 737 6.37 -30.12 -46.29
CA LEU A 737 6.72 -31.22 -45.38
C LEU A 737 8.24 -31.39 -45.22
N ALA A 738 9.01 -31.13 -46.26
CA ALA A 738 10.47 -31.18 -46.22
C ALA A 738 11.12 -30.21 -45.25
N MET A 739 10.47 -29.11 -44.91
CA MET A 739 10.96 -28.10 -43.96
C MET A 739 10.67 -28.47 -42.49
N ILE A 740 9.61 -29.23 -42.25
CA ILE A 740 9.11 -29.54 -40.93
C ILE A 740 10.11 -30.39 -40.12
N GLY A 741 10.67 -31.43 -40.75
CA GLY A 741 11.60 -32.37 -40.08
C GLY A 741 12.83 -31.69 -39.47
N PRO A 742 13.63 -30.96 -40.24
CA PRO A 742 14.81 -30.26 -39.72
C PRO A 742 14.47 -29.20 -38.66
N VAL A 743 13.39 -28.45 -38.87
CA VAL A 743 12.92 -27.44 -37.92
C VAL A 743 12.48 -28.08 -36.60
N ALA A 744 11.73 -29.18 -36.65
CA ALA A 744 11.32 -29.93 -35.45
C ALA A 744 12.53 -30.42 -34.66
N GLY A 745 13.60 -30.86 -35.30
CA GLY A 745 14.86 -31.24 -34.62
C GLY A 745 15.46 -30.08 -33.80
N VAL A 746 15.57 -28.90 -34.44
CA VAL A 746 16.09 -27.70 -33.75
C VAL A 746 15.19 -27.30 -32.57
N VAL A 747 13.88 -27.31 -32.77
CA VAL A 747 12.89 -26.92 -31.74
C VAL A 747 12.93 -27.88 -30.56
N VAL A 748 12.98 -29.20 -30.77
CA VAL A 748 13.03 -30.22 -29.72
C VAL A 748 14.30 -30.07 -28.89
N ILE A 749 15.46 -29.94 -29.51
CA ILE A 749 16.75 -29.78 -28.80
C ILE A 749 16.72 -28.50 -27.95
N ALA A 750 16.27 -27.38 -28.54
CA ALA A 750 16.18 -26.10 -27.82
C ALA A 750 15.18 -26.17 -26.66
N ALA A 751 14.01 -26.79 -26.86
CA ALA A 751 13.01 -26.96 -25.80
C ALA A 751 13.52 -27.82 -24.62
N LEU A 752 14.24 -28.91 -24.89
CA LEU A 752 14.86 -29.73 -23.83
C LEU A 752 15.92 -28.93 -23.05
N LEU A 753 16.75 -28.16 -23.75
CA LEU A 753 17.75 -27.30 -23.11
C LEU A 753 17.10 -26.22 -22.25
N GLN A 754 16.06 -25.56 -22.75
CA GLN A 754 15.29 -24.57 -21.99
C GLN A 754 14.63 -25.17 -20.76
N TRP A 755 14.07 -26.37 -20.87
CA TRP A 755 13.50 -27.08 -19.71
C TRP A 755 14.55 -27.34 -18.63
N HIS A 756 15.74 -27.76 -19.01
CA HIS A 756 16.85 -27.97 -18.09
C HIS A 756 17.28 -26.66 -17.41
N LEU A 757 17.44 -25.59 -18.18
CA LEU A 757 17.80 -24.27 -17.67
C LEU A 757 16.73 -23.70 -16.73
N ALA A 758 15.44 -23.83 -17.10
CA ALA A 758 14.32 -23.37 -16.27
C ALA A 758 14.29 -24.08 -14.91
N ARG A 759 14.55 -25.40 -14.86
CA ARG A 759 14.65 -26.16 -13.60
C ARG A 759 15.85 -25.74 -12.76
N ARG A 760 16.98 -25.40 -13.36
CA ARG A 760 18.14 -24.87 -12.65
C ARG A 760 17.86 -23.49 -12.05
N ALA A 761 17.28 -22.59 -12.84
CA ALA A 761 16.89 -21.27 -12.38
C ALA A 761 15.92 -21.36 -11.19
N GLY A 762 14.90 -22.22 -11.27
CA GLY A 762 13.92 -22.41 -10.19
C GLY A 762 14.52 -22.92 -8.88
N LYS A 763 15.53 -23.81 -8.93
CA LYS A 763 16.26 -24.25 -7.73
C LYS A 763 17.06 -23.10 -7.09
N THR A 764 17.67 -22.24 -7.89
CA THR A 764 18.39 -21.06 -7.40
C THR A 764 17.42 -20.05 -6.76
N TYR A 765 16.22 -19.92 -7.31
CA TYR A 765 15.15 -19.05 -6.80
C TYR A 765 14.59 -19.56 -5.46
N GLN A 766 14.44 -20.87 -5.29
CA GLN A 766 13.94 -21.49 -4.04
C GLN A 766 14.95 -21.43 -2.88
N ASN A 767 16.25 -21.36 -3.19
CA ASN A 767 17.32 -21.30 -2.20
C ASN A 767 17.69 -19.87 -1.77
N ARG A 768 17.07 -18.86 -2.36
CA ARG A 768 17.16 -17.44 -1.99
C ARG A 768 15.95 -17.01 -1.18
#